data_f232d7e076d8f203b02315494c40be66
#
_entry.id   f232d7e076d8f203b02315494c40be66
#
_cell.length_a   1.000
_cell.length_b   1.000
_cell.length_c   1.000
_cell.angle_alpha   90.00
_cell.angle_beta   90.00
_cell.angle_gamma   90.00
#
_symmetry.space_group_name_H-M   'P 1'
#
loop_
_entity.id
_entity.type
_entity.pdbx_description
1 polymer ?
#
loop_
_entity_poly.entity_id
_entity_poly.type
_entity_poly.pdbx_seq_one_letter_code
_entity_poly.pdbx_strand_id
1 'polypeptide(L)'
;MCLAALAAPTWAASRNSQEAMGAEAQHARPANSRKVPLLDKRLRLSDFAGMEPRPELKDKLQKISGFIQNSPRDGQPGSEDTEVWLGYTKTTIYFVFICRDRHLEQLRSHLARRENILNDDSVTVILDTFHDHRLGVLFKVNPAGVQADAAWDDVIGSDFSYDQVWDSEGKITREGWMALMAIPFSSLRFRADGSEWGVVFQRYIPRNSETDFWPRVAANAYGYLSQEGTLSGIEGVAGAHNYQLNPYVLGQNERTLNTLDPLNPYFSSRHIEGTAGGEAKAILKNSIVLDATINPDFSDIESEQPQFTVDQRYAVYFPELRPFFLENAGYFNTPIQLVYTRNIVHPEYGIRATGKIGHTNIGLFATDDRAPGEMVAPGDPLYNKHATFAVGRIFRDIGKGSGFGAMYTDEEFGQGWNRIGGVDFTEVFKKNWTLQGQWVESSTKTDIDNTTPPFYSAGPASDIKLHRSGRSFSMDTNLMDYSTGFQSQVGFIPTTNIRNGMTHMSYKWFPKHNVIQNYGLETSQNVAYDHQGDRVFHYSSFDIFVSLPRNTVIAPIGGQNSDTLGPQNGTLLTQNKNFTENFGGITARSAPSPQFNFNITAMRSGNVNYNPVTCTATPPIAPNCLPSLMNQENAQVLFTLQPGRQLTVDNTYLLDRDHEVAGGALVYES
;
A
#
# COMPACT_ATOMS: atom_id res chain seq x y z
N MET A 1 -16.41 -40.17 -4.38
CA MET A 1 -17.51 -40.70 -3.58
C MET A 1 -17.07 -40.79 -2.13
N CYS A 2 -17.54 -39.92 -1.33
CA CYS A 2 -17.87 -40.01 0.10
C CYS A 2 -18.25 -38.61 0.59
N LEU A 3 -19.55 -38.34 0.53
CA LEU A 3 -20.18 -37.20 1.24
C LEU A 3 -20.24 -37.56 2.71
N ALA A 4 -19.67 -36.72 3.59
CA ALA A 4 -19.98 -36.72 5.00
C ALA A 4 -20.82 -35.49 5.31
N ALA A 5 -22.07 -35.73 5.65
CA ALA A 5 -23.04 -34.73 6.08
C ALA A 5 -22.66 -34.17 7.46
N LEU A 6 -22.51 -32.87 7.58
CA LEU A 6 -22.43 -32.16 8.85
C LEU A 6 -23.83 -31.67 9.22
N ALA A 7 -24.37 -32.28 10.29
CA ALA A 7 -25.62 -31.93 10.92
C ALA A 7 -25.53 -30.55 11.61
N ALA A 8 -26.49 -29.68 11.33
CA ALA A 8 -26.70 -28.41 12.02
C ALA A 8 -27.31 -28.64 13.40
N PRO A 9 -26.88 -27.97 14.46
CA PRO A 9 -27.60 -27.96 15.72
C PRO A 9 -28.78 -26.96 15.67
N THR A 10 -29.97 -27.49 15.86
CA THR A 10 -31.19 -26.74 16.07
C THR A 10 -31.14 -25.99 17.42
N TRP A 11 -31.24 -24.67 17.38
CA TRP A 11 -31.53 -23.88 18.59
C TRP A 11 -33.03 -23.77 18.80
N ALA A 12 -33.49 -24.42 19.88
CA ALA A 12 -34.82 -24.29 20.37
C ALA A 12 -35.02 -22.93 21.04
N ALA A 13 -36.00 -22.18 20.55
CA ALA A 13 -36.49 -20.97 21.17
C ALA A 13 -37.22 -21.26 22.47
N SER A 14 -36.81 -20.68 23.60
CA SER A 14 -37.66 -20.53 24.78
C SER A 14 -38.26 -19.12 24.79
N ARG A 15 -39.56 -19.04 24.57
CA ARG A 15 -40.41 -17.89 24.90
C ARG A 15 -40.76 -17.95 26.40
N ASN A 16 -40.57 -16.85 27.10
CA ASN A 16 -41.38 -16.33 28.20
C ASN A 16 -40.76 -14.99 28.61
N SER A 17 -41.46 -14.01 28.71
CA SER A 17 -42.66 -13.42 29.18
C SER A 17 -42.52 -11.90 29.10
N GLN A 18 -43.48 -11.27 28.50
CA GLN A 18 -43.74 -9.83 28.59
C GLN A 18 -44.05 -9.46 30.05
N GLU A 19 -43.50 -8.35 30.52
CA GLU A 19 -44.28 -7.33 31.21
C GLU A 19 -43.42 -6.07 31.46
N ALA A 20 -43.89 -5.01 30.86
CA ALA A 20 -44.12 -3.67 31.38
C ALA A 20 -42.97 -2.76 31.76
N MET A 21 -43.06 -1.66 31.18
CA MET A 21 -42.92 -0.26 31.61
C MET A 21 -41.84 0.50 30.83
N GLY A 22 -42.39 1.47 30.07
CA GLY A 22 -41.63 2.49 29.38
C GLY A 22 -40.73 3.27 30.33
N ALA A 23 -39.45 3.24 29.96
CA ALA A 23 -38.49 4.30 30.24
C ALA A 23 -37.81 4.55 28.92
N GLU A 24 -37.86 5.77 28.44
CA GLU A 24 -37.01 6.25 27.35
C GLU A 24 -35.57 5.83 27.66
N ALA A 25 -35.10 4.82 26.98
CA ALA A 25 -33.70 4.49 26.97
C ALA A 25 -32.97 5.64 26.23
N GLN A 26 -32.58 6.66 27.00
CA GLN A 26 -31.51 7.52 26.61
C GLN A 26 -30.34 6.58 26.25
N HIS A 27 -30.06 6.41 24.97
CA HIS A 27 -28.88 5.70 24.51
C HIS A 27 -27.70 6.38 25.14
N ALA A 28 -27.10 5.77 26.16
CA ALA A 28 -25.86 6.23 26.75
C ALA A 28 -24.84 6.32 25.63
N ARG A 29 -24.41 7.55 25.32
CA ARG A 29 -23.37 7.77 24.30
C ARG A 29 -22.17 6.91 24.64
N PRO A 30 -21.57 6.19 23.67
CA PRO A 30 -20.34 5.45 23.91
C PRO A 30 -19.30 6.36 24.57
N ALA A 31 -18.49 5.84 25.49
CA ALA A 31 -17.54 6.61 26.27
C ALA A 31 -16.57 7.48 25.41
N ASN A 32 -16.37 7.10 24.14
CA ASN A 32 -15.52 7.77 23.15
C ASN A 32 -16.29 8.59 22.10
N SER A 33 -17.59 8.91 22.31
CA SER A 33 -18.35 9.80 21.42
C SER A 33 -18.13 11.26 21.79
N ARG A 34 -17.90 12.12 20.79
CA ARG A 34 -17.71 13.57 20.94
C ARG A 34 -18.59 14.32 19.95
N LYS A 35 -19.26 15.36 20.44
CA LYS A 35 -20.02 16.26 19.58
C LYS A 35 -19.11 17.35 19.03
N VAL A 36 -19.09 17.52 17.70
CA VAL A 36 -18.32 18.57 17.04
C VAL A 36 -19.17 19.83 16.97
N PRO A 37 -18.74 20.96 17.54
CA PRO A 37 -19.50 22.20 17.52
C PRO A 37 -19.36 22.93 16.18
N LEU A 38 -20.48 23.57 15.74
CA LEU A 38 -20.49 24.46 14.60
C LEU A 38 -19.88 25.82 15.00
N LEU A 39 -18.98 26.33 14.16
CA LEU A 39 -18.25 27.58 14.34
C LEU A 39 -18.78 28.64 13.38
N ASP A 40 -18.81 29.88 13.85
CA ASP A 40 -19.20 31.05 13.05
C ASP A 40 -18.06 31.52 12.12
N LYS A 41 -16.81 31.21 12.46
CA LYS A 41 -15.60 31.69 11.77
C LYS A 41 -14.57 30.58 11.60
N ARG A 42 -13.73 30.74 10.56
CA ARG A 42 -12.55 29.91 10.32
C ARG A 42 -11.58 30.00 11.50
N LEU A 43 -11.07 28.84 11.98
CA LEU A 43 -9.99 28.79 12.95
C LEU A 43 -8.63 29.05 12.29
N ARG A 44 -7.74 29.68 13.06
CA ARG A 44 -6.33 29.90 12.72
C ARG A 44 -5.46 29.48 13.90
N LEU A 45 -4.22 29.10 13.64
CA LEU A 45 -3.29 28.76 14.71
C LEU A 45 -3.00 29.94 15.65
N SER A 46 -3.11 31.19 15.16
CA SER A 46 -3.03 32.41 15.96
C SER A 46 -4.13 32.56 17.03
N ASP A 47 -5.22 31.79 16.92
CA ASP A 47 -6.30 31.78 17.93
C ASP A 47 -5.91 30.93 19.17
N PHE A 48 -4.77 30.24 19.11
CA PHE A 48 -4.21 29.41 20.18
C PHE A 48 -2.90 30.00 20.75
N ALA A 49 -2.87 31.30 20.96
CA ALA A 49 -1.73 31.96 21.55
C ALA A 49 -1.43 31.40 22.95
N GLY A 50 -0.16 31.06 23.23
CA GLY A 50 0.24 30.44 24.50
C GLY A 50 -0.19 28.96 24.63
N MET A 51 -0.39 28.26 23.52
CA MET A 51 -0.81 26.84 23.50
C MET A 51 -2.16 26.59 24.20
N GLU A 52 -3.03 27.57 24.18
CA GLU A 52 -4.43 27.46 24.63
C GLU A 52 -5.33 28.24 23.70
N PRO A 53 -6.60 27.84 23.51
CA PRO A 53 -7.56 28.63 22.73
C PRO A 53 -7.83 29.95 23.44
N ARG A 54 -8.11 30.99 22.67
CA ARG A 54 -8.59 32.28 23.22
C ARG A 54 -9.83 32.04 24.09
N PRO A 55 -10.06 32.85 25.17
CA PRO A 55 -11.18 32.64 26.09
C PRO A 55 -12.54 32.53 25.38
N GLU A 56 -12.77 33.32 24.31
CA GLU A 56 -14.03 33.31 23.57
C GLU A 56 -14.27 32.03 22.74
N LEU A 57 -13.22 31.25 22.50
CA LEU A 57 -13.28 30.00 21.74
C LEU A 57 -13.29 28.77 22.63
N LYS A 58 -12.82 28.87 23.88
CA LYS A 58 -12.64 27.73 24.78
C LYS A 58 -13.93 26.93 24.99
N ASP A 59 -15.05 27.63 25.14
CA ASP A 59 -16.38 27.00 25.32
C ASP A 59 -17.08 26.66 23.99
N LYS A 60 -16.54 27.11 22.86
CA LYS A 60 -17.07 26.85 21.51
C LYS A 60 -16.37 25.72 20.78
N LEU A 61 -15.35 25.10 21.38
CA LEU A 61 -14.59 24.03 20.81
C LEU A 61 -14.75 22.74 21.63
N GLN A 62 -14.72 21.60 20.97
CA GLN A 62 -14.63 20.32 21.64
C GLN A 62 -13.17 20.03 21.97
N LYS A 63 -12.88 19.81 23.24
CA LYS A 63 -11.54 19.35 23.69
C LYS A 63 -11.50 17.84 23.80
N ILE A 64 -10.38 17.25 23.36
CA ILE A 64 -10.02 15.84 23.53
C ILE A 64 -8.61 15.79 24.14
N SER A 65 -8.39 14.89 25.09
CA SER A 65 -7.12 14.66 25.76
C SER A 65 -7.05 13.23 26.30
N GLY A 66 -5.94 12.85 26.92
CA GLY A 66 -5.75 11.52 27.50
C GLY A 66 -5.33 10.49 26.46
N PHE A 67 -4.30 10.82 25.67
CA PHE A 67 -3.68 9.92 24.73
C PHE A 67 -2.99 8.77 25.45
N ILE A 68 -3.11 7.57 24.89
CA ILE A 68 -2.59 6.32 25.45
C ILE A 68 -1.64 5.69 24.44
N GLN A 69 -0.49 5.24 24.92
CA GLN A 69 0.51 4.55 24.11
C GLN A 69 -0.04 3.24 23.56
N ASN A 70 0.20 3.03 22.27
CA ASN A 70 0.16 1.73 21.61
C ASN A 70 1.57 1.10 21.61
N SER A 71 2.60 1.92 21.38
CA SER A 71 4.01 1.52 21.41
C SER A 71 4.87 2.60 22.09
N PRO A 72 5.96 2.25 22.77
CA PRO A 72 6.44 0.91 23.09
C PRO A 72 5.69 0.26 24.27
N ARG A 73 4.91 1.05 25.05
CA ARG A 73 4.27 0.62 26.31
C ARG A 73 2.76 0.64 26.20
N ASP A 74 2.19 -0.34 25.46
CA ASP A 74 0.75 -0.42 25.24
C ASP A 74 -0.06 -0.27 26.54
N GLY A 75 -1.01 0.66 26.50
CA GLY A 75 -1.93 0.95 27.60
C GLY A 75 -1.39 1.92 28.67
N GLN A 76 -0.15 2.42 28.56
CA GLN A 76 0.35 3.48 29.42
C GLN A 76 -0.04 4.86 28.87
N PRO A 77 -0.15 5.90 29.71
CA PRO A 77 -0.29 7.28 29.26
C PRO A 77 0.86 7.68 28.32
N GLY A 78 0.59 8.60 27.39
CA GLY A 78 1.61 9.22 26.57
C GLY A 78 2.71 9.85 27.42
N SER A 79 3.96 9.80 26.94
CA SER A 79 5.10 10.38 27.67
C SER A 79 5.07 11.91 27.71
N GLU A 80 4.38 12.51 26.78
CA GLU A 80 4.15 13.95 26.65
C GLU A 80 2.66 14.23 26.42
N ASP A 81 2.15 15.32 27.00
CA ASP A 81 0.73 15.66 26.94
C ASP A 81 0.32 16.12 25.53
N THR A 82 -0.82 15.61 25.08
CA THR A 82 -1.42 15.97 23.80
C THR A 82 -2.89 16.31 23.99
N GLU A 83 -3.29 17.44 23.42
CA GLU A 83 -4.69 17.88 23.36
C GLU A 83 -5.09 18.12 21.90
N VAL A 84 -6.35 17.83 21.59
CA VAL A 84 -6.97 18.17 20.30
C VAL A 84 -8.18 19.04 20.56
N TRP A 85 -8.25 20.17 19.89
CA TRP A 85 -9.39 21.07 19.88
C TRP A 85 -10.04 21.04 18.51
N LEU A 86 -11.33 20.79 18.44
CA LEU A 86 -12.02 20.58 17.17
C LEU A 86 -13.34 21.34 17.08
N GLY A 87 -13.72 21.69 15.86
CA GLY A 87 -14.95 22.33 15.48
C GLY A 87 -15.08 22.38 13.96
N TYR A 88 -16.22 22.77 13.44
CA TYR A 88 -16.42 22.86 12.00
C TYR A 88 -17.19 24.12 11.60
N THR A 89 -16.95 24.59 10.40
CA THR A 89 -17.80 25.56 9.70
C THR A 89 -18.65 24.84 8.66
N LYS A 90 -19.50 25.53 7.93
CA LYS A 90 -20.28 24.90 6.84
C LYS A 90 -19.45 24.26 5.73
N THR A 91 -18.16 24.64 5.61
CA THR A 91 -17.28 24.22 4.51
C THR A 91 -16.08 23.41 4.94
N THR A 92 -15.68 23.47 6.22
CA THR A 92 -14.37 22.97 6.66
C THR A 92 -14.46 22.43 8.08
N ILE A 93 -13.87 21.27 8.33
CA ILE A 93 -13.61 20.74 9.67
C ILE A 93 -12.19 21.09 10.09
N TYR A 94 -12.02 21.43 11.38
CA TYR A 94 -10.75 21.89 11.94
C TYR A 94 -10.33 21.00 13.09
N PHE A 95 -9.04 20.65 13.11
CA PHE A 95 -8.38 19.97 14.22
C PHE A 95 -7.13 20.78 14.60
N VAL A 96 -7.05 21.23 15.85
CA VAL A 96 -5.88 21.93 16.38
C VAL A 96 -5.26 21.07 17.45
N PHE A 97 -4.07 20.57 17.16
CA PHE A 97 -3.27 19.79 18.10
C PHE A 97 -2.39 20.73 18.92
N ILE A 98 -2.39 20.50 20.22
CA ILE A 98 -1.46 21.13 21.19
C ILE A 98 -0.61 20.01 21.77
N CYS A 99 0.64 19.98 21.36
CA CYS A 99 1.61 18.96 21.72
C CYS A 99 2.62 19.55 22.68
N ARG A 100 2.45 19.34 23.98
CA ARG A 100 3.48 19.74 24.96
C ARG A 100 4.69 18.85 24.79
N ASP A 101 5.88 19.40 24.97
CA ASP A 101 7.12 18.66 24.80
C ASP A 101 8.23 19.29 25.63
N ARG A 102 8.86 18.48 26.46
CA ARG A 102 9.94 18.88 27.39
C ARG A 102 11.33 18.84 26.77
N HIS A 103 11.45 18.26 25.55
CA HIS A 103 12.72 17.99 24.87
C HIS A 103 12.73 18.55 23.44
N LEU A 104 12.49 19.84 23.31
CA LEU A 104 12.40 20.53 22.01
C LEU A 104 13.70 20.43 21.19
N GLU A 105 14.84 20.25 21.82
CA GLU A 105 16.13 20.03 21.18
C GLU A 105 16.21 18.70 20.43
N GLN A 106 15.33 17.76 20.77
CA GLN A 106 15.21 16.44 20.11
C GLN A 106 14.03 16.36 19.15
N LEU A 107 13.30 17.46 18.99
CA LEU A 107 12.14 17.52 18.10
C LEU A 107 12.58 17.41 16.63
N ARG A 108 11.99 16.48 15.91
CA ARG A 108 12.18 16.32 14.48
C ARG A 108 11.12 17.14 13.74
N SER A 109 11.57 18.12 13.00
CA SER A 109 10.68 19.06 12.32
C SER A 109 11.36 19.59 11.07
N HIS A 110 11.14 18.97 9.94
CA HIS A 110 11.80 19.30 8.68
C HIS A 110 10.81 19.93 7.70
N LEU A 111 11.30 20.84 6.89
CA LEU A 111 10.64 21.26 5.65
C LEU A 111 11.01 20.21 4.59
N ALA A 112 10.03 19.46 4.14
CA ALA A 112 10.18 18.39 3.17
C ALA A 112 9.11 18.51 2.09
N ARG A 113 9.21 17.70 1.04
CA ARG A 113 8.08 17.47 0.14
C ARG A 113 6.94 16.83 0.94
N ARG A 114 5.73 17.04 0.49
CA ARG A 114 4.54 16.35 0.98
C ARG A 114 4.83 14.84 1.05
N GLU A 115 4.27 14.12 2.02
CA GLU A 115 4.48 12.71 2.39
C GLU A 115 5.87 12.38 3.00
N ASN A 116 6.92 13.17 2.78
CA ASN A 116 8.28 12.89 3.27
C ASN A 116 8.52 13.30 4.74
N ILE A 117 7.50 13.11 5.61
CA ILE A 117 7.53 13.43 7.03
C ILE A 117 7.31 12.23 7.96
N LEU A 118 7.40 11.01 7.42
CA LEU A 118 7.07 9.80 8.18
C LEU A 118 7.99 9.56 9.39
N ASN A 119 9.21 10.11 9.36
CA ASN A 119 10.21 10.00 10.43
C ASN A 119 10.23 11.21 11.37
N ASP A 120 9.41 12.23 11.14
CA ASP A 120 9.30 13.41 11.98
C ASP A 120 8.33 13.21 13.16
N ASP A 121 8.48 14.05 14.20
CA ASP A 121 7.39 14.26 15.15
C ASP A 121 6.14 14.65 14.34
N SER A 122 5.01 14.05 14.65
CA SER A 122 3.81 14.29 13.86
C SER A 122 2.54 14.01 14.64
N VAL A 123 1.48 14.62 14.18
CA VAL A 123 0.11 14.29 14.58
C VAL A 123 -0.68 13.83 13.37
N THR A 124 -1.60 12.91 13.61
CA THR A 124 -2.41 12.29 12.56
C THR A 124 -3.87 12.27 12.97
N VAL A 125 -4.74 12.52 12.00
CA VAL A 125 -6.18 12.28 12.07
C VAL A 125 -6.54 11.24 11.04
N ILE A 126 -7.19 10.17 11.44
CA ILE A 126 -7.81 9.21 10.51
C ILE A 126 -9.31 9.35 10.65
N LEU A 127 -9.99 9.67 9.56
CA LEU A 127 -11.43 9.88 9.50
C LEU A 127 -12.10 8.74 8.73
N ASP A 128 -12.98 8.00 9.40
CA ASP A 128 -13.95 7.12 8.77
C ASP A 128 -15.28 7.88 8.60
N THR A 129 -15.45 8.50 7.46
CA THR A 129 -16.60 9.34 7.15
C THR A 129 -17.86 8.55 6.77
N PHE A 130 -17.73 7.25 6.54
CA PHE A 130 -18.82 6.30 6.30
C PHE A 130 -19.18 5.47 7.54
N HIS A 131 -18.34 5.54 8.58
CA HIS A 131 -18.46 4.78 9.83
C HIS A 131 -18.60 3.27 9.57
N ASP A 132 -17.72 2.77 8.70
CA ASP A 132 -17.68 1.35 8.33
C ASP A 132 -16.63 0.55 9.11
N HIS A 133 -15.79 1.24 9.90
CA HIS A 133 -14.73 0.68 10.75
C HIS A 133 -13.62 -0.06 9.96
N ARG A 134 -13.43 0.33 8.71
CA ARG A 134 -12.41 -0.28 7.84
C ARG A 134 -11.69 0.74 6.96
N LEU A 135 -12.43 1.56 6.23
CA LEU A 135 -11.89 2.52 5.28
C LEU A 135 -11.92 3.94 5.84
N GLY A 136 -10.86 4.69 5.63
CA GLY A 136 -10.76 6.06 6.08
C GLY A 136 -9.82 6.90 5.25
N VAL A 137 -9.69 8.16 5.64
CA VAL A 137 -8.70 9.08 5.09
C VAL A 137 -7.80 9.54 6.23
N LEU A 138 -6.51 9.43 6.01
CA LEU A 138 -5.46 9.83 6.93
C LEU A 138 -4.94 11.22 6.55
N PHE A 139 -4.83 12.10 7.54
CA PHE A 139 -4.19 13.42 7.43
C PHE A 139 -3.12 13.54 8.49
N LYS A 140 -1.89 13.83 8.12
CA LYS A 140 -0.74 13.93 9.01
C LYS A 140 -0.01 15.27 8.82
N VAL A 141 0.46 15.85 9.92
CA VAL A 141 1.24 17.11 9.91
C VAL A 141 2.40 16.99 10.88
N ASN A 142 3.57 17.49 10.47
CA ASN A 142 4.74 17.67 11.33
C ASN A 142 4.75 19.06 12.00
N PRO A 143 5.66 19.36 12.95
CA PRO A 143 5.72 20.66 13.61
C PRO A 143 6.06 21.84 12.68
N ALA A 144 6.60 21.60 11.49
CA ALA A 144 6.85 22.62 10.46
C ALA A 144 5.61 22.94 9.61
N GLY A 145 4.51 22.20 9.79
CA GLY A 145 3.28 22.35 9.00
C GLY A 145 3.30 21.59 7.68
N VAL A 146 4.28 20.72 7.44
CA VAL A 146 4.32 19.89 6.24
C VAL A 146 3.29 18.78 6.33
N GLN A 147 2.58 18.55 5.23
CA GLN A 147 1.47 17.63 5.10
C GLN A 147 1.91 16.25 4.62
N ALA A 148 1.15 15.24 5.05
CA ALA A 148 1.03 13.95 4.37
C ALA A 148 -0.41 13.47 4.49
N ASP A 149 -0.95 12.87 3.45
CA ASP A 149 -2.27 12.25 3.47
C ASP A 149 -2.26 10.91 2.75
N ALA A 150 -3.19 10.05 3.12
CA ALA A 150 -3.29 8.72 2.58
C ALA A 150 -4.74 8.21 2.61
N ALA A 151 -5.07 7.32 1.69
CA ALA A 151 -6.19 6.42 1.90
C ALA A 151 -5.79 5.38 2.96
N TRP A 152 -6.68 5.14 3.92
CA TRP A 152 -6.48 4.16 4.99
C TRP A 152 -7.42 2.96 4.82
N ASP A 153 -6.86 1.78 4.91
CA ASP A 153 -7.62 0.53 5.03
C ASP A 153 -7.02 -0.27 6.20
N ASP A 154 -7.85 -0.68 7.16
CA ASP A 154 -7.39 -1.44 8.34
C ASP A 154 -6.73 -2.79 7.96
N VAL A 155 -6.97 -3.31 6.75
CA VAL A 155 -6.39 -4.58 6.26
C VAL A 155 -5.06 -4.36 5.55
N ILE A 156 -4.97 -3.32 4.69
CA ILE A 156 -3.84 -3.10 3.78
C ILE A 156 -2.88 -2.04 4.35
N GLY A 157 -3.39 -1.13 5.19
CA GLY A 157 -2.64 0.00 5.73
C GLY A 157 -2.88 1.31 4.98
N SER A 158 -1.88 2.18 4.98
CA SER A 158 -1.92 3.50 4.35
C SER A 158 -1.41 3.46 2.92
N ASP A 159 -2.17 4.06 2.01
CA ASP A 159 -1.77 4.32 0.63
C ASP A 159 -1.52 5.83 0.48
N PHE A 160 -0.25 6.24 0.50
CA PHE A 160 0.20 7.62 0.38
C PHE A 160 0.20 8.15 -1.07
N SER A 161 -0.21 7.35 -2.03
CA SER A 161 -0.47 7.85 -3.38
C SER A 161 -1.78 8.63 -3.50
N TYR A 162 -2.63 8.54 -2.47
CA TYR A 162 -3.87 9.31 -2.36
C TYR A 162 -3.57 10.73 -1.91
N ASP A 163 -3.94 11.71 -2.72
CA ASP A 163 -3.67 13.14 -2.50
C ASP A 163 -4.97 13.95 -2.41
N GLN A 164 -5.07 14.81 -1.40
CA GLN A 164 -6.23 15.69 -1.18
C GLN A 164 -5.81 17.14 -0.97
N VAL A 165 -6.72 18.05 -1.27
CA VAL A 165 -6.52 19.48 -1.07
C VAL A 165 -7.02 19.87 0.32
N TRP A 166 -6.12 20.24 1.21
CA TRP A 166 -6.42 20.74 2.56
C TRP A 166 -5.32 21.69 3.05
N ASP A 167 -5.60 22.46 4.08
CA ASP A 167 -4.65 23.42 4.63
C ASP A 167 -4.10 22.94 5.97
N SER A 168 -2.83 23.24 6.24
CA SER A 168 -2.19 23.01 7.52
C SER A 168 -1.33 24.19 7.95
N GLU A 169 -1.17 24.36 9.26
CA GLU A 169 -0.21 25.29 9.87
C GLU A 169 0.52 24.54 10.98
N GLY A 170 1.84 24.76 11.11
CA GLY A 170 2.66 24.25 12.19
C GLY A 170 3.37 25.38 12.93
N LYS A 171 3.53 25.28 14.25
CA LYS A 171 4.24 26.28 15.04
C LYS A 171 4.92 25.64 16.25
N ILE A 172 6.23 25.85 16.35
CA ILE A 172 7.01 25.47 17.52
C ILE A 172 7.03 26.63 18.50
N THR A 173 6.83 26.33 19.79
CA THR A 173 6.81 27.27 20.90
C THR A 173 7.89 26.89 21.93
N ARG A 174 7.94 27.56 23.09
CA ARG A 174 8.86 27.20 24.18
C ARG A 174 8.39 26.01 25.03
N GLU A 175 7.11 25.66 24.95
CA GLU A 175 6.48 24.62 25.76
C GLU A 175 6.12 23.35 24.95
N GLY A 176 6.39 23.37 23.64
CA GLY A 176 6.01 22.31 22.73
C GLY A 176 5.77 22.82 21.31
N TRP A 177 4.80 22.26 20.63
CA TRP A 177 4.41 22.65 19.30
C TRP A 177 2.91 22.50 19.08
N MET A 178 2.41 23.16 18.06
CA MET A 178 1.00 23.13 17.67
C MET A 178 0.88 22.86 16.18
N ALA A 179 -0.18 22.17 15.79
CA ALA A 179 -0.55 22.00 14.40
C ALA A 179 -2.05 22.24 14.21
N LEU A 180 -2.39 22.95 13.15
CA LEU A 180 -3.75 23.12 12.65
C LEU A 180 -3.90 22.28 11.39
N MET A 181 -4.97 21.52 11.30
CA MET A 181 -5.47 20.86 10.10
C MET A 181 -6.83 21.47 9.76
N ALA A 182 -6.99 22.03 8.57
CA ALA A 182 -8.23 22.57 8.05
C ALA A 182 -8.63 21.77 6.81
N ILE A 183 -9.58 20.86 6.97
CA ILE A 183 -9.96 19.90 5.94
C ILE A 183 -11.31 20.32 5.35
N PRO A 184 -11.35 20.77 4.08
CA PRO A 184 -12.61 21.10 3.41
C PRO A 184 -13.50 19.87 3.24
N PHE A 185 -14.80 20.02 3.44
CA PHE A 185 -15.74 18.91 3.17
C PHE A 185 -15.76 18.50 1.69
N SER A 186 -15.36 19.39 0.79
CA SER A 186 -15.17 19.07 -0.63
C SER A 186 -14.05 18.04 -0.88
N SER A 187 -13.08 17.93 0.02
CA SER A 187 -12.00 16.95 -0.05
C SER A 187 -12.35 15.62 0.61
N LEU A 188 -13.52 15.51 1.22
CA LEU A 188 -13.98 14.31 1.89
C LEU A 188 -15.15 13.67 1.13
N ARG A 189 -15.25 12.36 1.23
CA ARG A 189 -16.42 11.58 0.80
C ARG A 189 -17.13 11.11 2.06
N PHE A 190 -18.41 11.37 2.17
CA PHE A 190 -19.16 11.06 3.37
C PHE A 190 -20.65 10.86 3.07
N ARG A 191 -21.36 10.28 4.02
CA ARG A 191 -22.82 10.07 3.92
C ARG A 191 -23.54 11.40 4.13
N ALA A 192 -24.49 11.71 3.23
CA ALA A 192 -25.25 12.97 3.28
C ALA A 192 -26.33 13.01 4.38
N ASP A 193 -26.54 11.92 5.08
CA ASP A 193 -27.63 11.76 6.08
C ASP A 193 -27.30 12.33 7.48
N GLY A 194 -26.17 13.03 7.65
CA GLY A 194 -25.72 13.58 8.93
C GLY A 194 -25.28 12.52 9.94
N SER A 195 -24.91 11.32 9.44
CA SER A 195 -24.47 10.21 10.26
C SER A 195 -23.19 10.52 11.05
N GLU A 196 -22.96 9.77 12.10
CA GLU A 196 -21.73 9.81 12.90
C GLU A 196 -20.52 9.39 12.05
N TRP A 197 -19.37 9.99 12.32
CA TRP A 197 -18.08 9.66 11.72
C TRP A 197 -17.19 8.94 12.73
N GLY A 198 -16.40 7.99 12.27
CA GLY A 198 -15.31 7.42 13.03
C GLY A 198 -14.10 8.33 13.03
N VAL A 199 -13.32 8.33 14.13
CA VAL A 199 -12.09 9.09 14.22
C VAL A 199 -11.05 8.40 15.08
N VAL A 200 -9.80 8.46 14.64
CA VAL A 200 -8.61 8.12 15.41
C VAL A 200 -7.64 9.29 15.36
N PHE A 201 -7.19 9.75 16.54
CA PHE A 201 -6.09 10.72 16.64
C PHE A 201 -4.82 10.00 17.07
N GLN A 202 -3.70 10.36 16.47
CA GLN A 202 -2.40 9.78 16.76
C GLN A 202 -1.37 10.90 16.97
N ARG A 203 -0.46 10.72 17.93
CA ARG A 203 0.81 11.44 18.03
C ARG A 203 1.96 10.46 17.92
N TYR A 204 2.95 10.81 17.12
CA TYR A 204 4.20 10.07 16.97
C TYR A 204 5.37 10.87 17.54
N ILE A 205 6.16 10.24 18.41
CA ILE A 205 7.34 10.81 19.10
C ILE A 205 8.56 9.95 18.75
N PRO A 206 9.31 10.28 17.68
CA PRO A 206 10.39 9.44 17.14
C PRO A 206 11.51 9.14 18.13
N ARG A 207 11.88 10.10 18.98
CA ARG A 207 12.94 9.92 19.98
C ARG A 207 12.67 8.77 20.96
N ASN A 208 11.40 8.48 21.21
CA ASN A 208 10.94 7.42 22.09
C ASN A 208 10.50 6.17 21.33
N SER A 209 10.45 6.23 19.98
CA SER A 209 9.74 5.26 19.12
C SER A 209 8.29 5.05 19.60
N GLU A 210 7.65 6.14 20.03
CA GLU A 210 6.39 6.15 20.74
C GLU A 210 5.26 6.57 19.81
N THR A 211 4.16 5.84 19.91
CA THR A 211 2.91 6.16 19.20
C THR A 211 1.76 6.14 20.18
N ASP A 212 1.13 7.28 20.34
CA ASP A 212 0.01 7.50 21.24
C ASP A 212 -1.28 7.70 20.47
N PHE A 213 -2.38 7.22 21.01
CA PHE A 213 -3.71 7.29 20.33
C PHE A 213 -4.80 7.81 21.26
N TRP A 214 -5.76 8.50 20.66
CA TRP A 214 -7.09 8.70 21.19
C TRP A 214 -8.14 8.34 20.10
N PRO A 215 -9.15 7.50 20.41
CA PRO A 215 -9.24 6.66 21.59
C PRO A 215 -8.06 5.67 21.69
N ARG A 216 -7.95 4.98 22.81
CA ARG A 216 -6.91 3.95 22.94
C ARG A 216 -7.03 2.92 21.82
N VAL A 217 -5.99 2.75 21.04
CA VAL A 217 -5.80 1.66 20.10
C VAL A 217 -4.89 0.62 20.73
N ALA A 218 -5.44 -0.53 21.09
CA ALA A 218 -4.70 -1.60 21.74
C ALA A 218 -3.86 -2.37 20.72
N ALA A 219 -2.59 -2.65 21.04
CA ALA A 219 -1.67 -3.36 20.16
C ALA A 219 -2.02 -4.85 19.94
N ASN A 220 -2.99 -5.39 20.67
CA ASN A 220 -3.45 -6.77 20.56
C ASN A 220 -4.82 -6.91 19.89
N ALA A 221 -5.29 -5.86 19.23
CA ALA A 221 -6.50 -5.87 18.45
C ALA A 221 -6.19 -5.50 16.98
N TYR A 222 -7.04 -5.95 16.09
CA TYR A 222 -6.95 -5.67 14.67
C TYR A 222 -7.33 -4.21 14.37
N GLY A 223 -6.57 -3.59 13.49
CA GLY A 223 -6.87 -2.30 12.88
C GLY A 223 -6.94 -1.10 13.84
N TYR A 224 -7.01 0.09 13.29
CA TYR A 224 -7.19 1.33 14.04
C TYR A 224 -8.65 1.77 14.03
N LEU A 225 -9.30 1.72 12.85
CA LEU A 225 -10.70 2.12 12.69
C LEU A 225 -11.66 1.16 13.40
N SER A 226 -11.31 -0.11 13.53
CA SER A 226 -12.10 -1.05 14.34
C SER A 226 -12.20 -0.65 15.82
N GLN A 227 -11.30 0.24 16.29
CA GLN A 227 -11.17 0.74 17.67
C GLN A 227 -11.43 2.26 17.80
N GLU A 228 -11.94 2.89 16.76
CA GLU A 228 -12.14 4.34 16.64
C GLU A 228 -13.12 4.92 17.66
N GLY A 229 -13.02 6.22 17.87
CA GLY A 229 -14.05 7.03 18.54
C GLY A 229 -15.06 7.56 17.54
N THR A 230 -16.14 8.18 18.05
CA THR A 230 -17.22 8.69 17.24
C THR A 230 -17.30 10.22 17.32
N LEU A 231 -17.38 10.88 16.18
CA LEU A 231 -17.72 12.30 16.03
C LEU A 231 -19.18 12.42 15.60
N SER A 232 -19.94 13.22 16.33
CA SER A 232 -21.39 13.47 16.05
C SER A 232 -21.67 14.97 15.90
N GLY A 233 -22.82 15.30 15.33
CA GLY A 233 -23.29 16.69 15.24
C GLY A 233 -22.69 17.49 14.07
N ILE A 234 -22.10 16.84 13.08
CA ILE A 234 -21.70 17.46 11.81
C ILE A 234 -22.94 17.49 10.91
N GLU A 235 -23.65 18.60 10.91
CA GLU A 235 -24.93 18.76 10.22
C GLU A 235 -24.90 19.98 9.29
N GLY A 236 -25.74 19.98 8.25
CA GLY A 236 -25.88 21.12 7.33
C GLY A 236 -24.63 21.42 6.49
N VAL A 237 -23.72 20.45 6.39
CA VAL A 237 -22.56 20.52 5.51
C VAL A 237 -22.98 20.06 4.13
N ALA A 238 -22.92 20.95 3.16
CA ALA A 238 -23.10 20.58 1.77
C ALA A 238 -21.79 20.01 1.25
N GLY A 239 -21.81 18.75 0.83
CA GLY A 239 -20.81 18.32 -0.11
C GLY A 239 -20.99 19.15 -1.37
N ALA A 240 -19.99 19.84 -1.78
CA ALA A 240 -20.04 20.60 -3.01
C ALA A 240 -20.25 19.61 -4.17
N HIS A 241 -21.13 19.96 -5.11
CA HIS A 241 -21.03 19.43 -6.46
C HIS A 241 -19.70 19.96 -7.00
N ASN A 242 -18.67 19.15 -6.89
CA ASN A 242 -17.35 19.55 -7.31
C ASN A 242 -17.15 19.07 -8.74
N TYR A 243 -17.09 20.01 -9.66
CA TYR A 243 -16.70 19.76 -11.04
C TYR A 243 -15.30 20.37 -11.20
N GLN A 244 -14.36 19.56 -11.67
CA GLN A 244 -13.03 20.01 -12.01
C GLN A 244 -12.79 19.70 -13.48
N LEU A 245 -12.20 20.64 -14.19
CA LEU A 245 -11.80 20.47 -15.58
C LEU A 245 -10.38 21.03 -15.72
N ASN A 246 -9.44 20.20 -16.13
CA ASN A 246 -8.03 20.53 -16.28
C ASN A 246 -7.63 20.32 -17.76
N PRO A 247 -7.83 21.27 -18.68
CA PRO A 247 -7.29 21.21 -20.02
C PRO A 247 -5.79 21.53 -19.99
N TYR A 248 -5.01 20.89 -20.85
CA TYR A 248 -3.59 21.17 -21.02
C TYR A 248 -3.13 21.02 -22.47
N VAL A 249 -1.97 21.62 -22.74
CA VAL A 249 -1.22 21.48 -24.00
C VAL A 249 0.22 21.16 -23.63
N LEU A 250 0.76 20.10 -24.21
CA LEU A 250 2.12 19.64 -24.00
C LEU A 250 2.94 19.78 -25.29
N GLY A 251 4.13 20.31 -25.19
CA GLY A 251 5.15 20.29 -26.24
C GLY A 251 6.30 19.40 -25.84
N GLN A 252 6.57 18.34 -26.58
CA GLN A 252 7.64 17.38 -26.32
C GLN A 252 8.74 17.48 -27.37
N ASN A 253 9.98 17.44 -26.94
CA ASN A 253 11.15 17.34 -27.82
C ASN A 253 12.02 16.19 -27.34
N GLU A 254 11.99 15.09 -28.06
CA GLU A 254 12.62 13.84 -27.67
C GLU A 254 13.78 13.46 -28.59
N ARG A 255 14.79 12.84 -28.00
CA ARG A 255 15.86 12.12 -28.70
C ARG A 255 16.12 10.82 -27.95
N THR A 256 15.90 9.70 -28.62
CA THR A 256 16.17 8.37 -28.07
C THR A 256 17.54 7.88 -28.49
N LEU A 257 18.25 7.22 -27.58
CA LEU A 257 19.49 6.54 -27.90
C LEU A 257 19.16 5.18 -28.53
N ASN A 258 19.50 5.03 -29.82
CA ASN A 258 19.38 3.76 -30.51
C ASN A 258 20.59 2.90 -30.19
N THR A 259 20.37 1.76 -29.56
CA THR A 259 21.40 0.76 -29.17
C THR A 259 21.24 -0.56 -29.91
N LEU A 260 20.49 -0.61 -31.03
CA LEU A 260 20.34 -1.83 -31.85
C LEU A 260 21.69 -2.35 -32.36
N ASP A 261 22.66 -1.45 -32.60
CA ASP A 261 24.05 -1.80 -32.76
C ASP A 261 24.83 -1.28 -31.51
N PRO A 262 25.15 -2.15 -30.54
CA PRO A 262 25.86 -1.75 -29.32
C PRO A 262 27.25 -1.17 -29.57
N LEU A 263 27.88 -1.46 -30.73
CA LEU A 263 29.19 -0.96 -31.09
C LEU A 263 29.11 0.46 -31.68
N ASN A 264 27.96 0.87 -32.20
CA ASN A 264 27.73 2.18 -32.81
C ASN A 264 26.41 2.82 -32.33
N PRO A 265 26.25 3.11 -31.03
CA PRO A 265 25.06 3.74 -30.54
C PRO A 265 24.93 5.17 -31.09
N TYR A 266 23.72 5.57 -31.49
CA TYR A 266 23.45 6.92 -31.98
C TYR A 266 22.15 7.47 -31.44
N PHE A 267 22.08 8.79 -31.27
CA PHE A 267 20.82 9.44 -30.94
C PHE A 267 19.96 9.61 -32.19
N SER A 268 18.67 9.28 -32.07
CA SER A 268 17.67 9.57 -33.10
C SER A 268 17.64 11.06 -33.48
N SER A 269 17.09 11.38 -34.64
CA SER A 269 16.76 12.77 -34.99
C SER A 269 15.80 13.36 -33.93
N ARG A 270 15.88 14.68 -33.72
CA ARG A 270 14.92 15.36 -32.83
C ARG A 270 13.50 15.17 -33.37
N HIS A 271 12.62 14.67 -32.54
CA HIS A 271 11.19 14.62 -32.78
C HIS A 271 10.52 15.66 -31.89
N ILE A 272 9.79 16.58 -32.53
CA ILE A 272 9.01 17.61 -31.80
C ILE A 272 7.56 17.26 -32.01
N GLU A 273 6.87 16.98 -30.94
CA GLU A 273 5.46 16.63 -30.93
C GLU A 273 4.68 17.59 -30.04
N GLY A 274 3.46 17.94 -30.45
CA GLY A 274 2.53 18.72 -29.64
C GLY A 274 1.28 17.91 -29.38
N THR A 275 0.94 17.75 -28.11
CA THR A 275 -0.25 17.01 -27.67
C THR A 275 -1.17 17.94 -26.88
N ALA A 276 -2.46 17.81 -27.05
CA ALA A 276 -3.48 18.47 -26.24
C ALA A 276 -4.32 17.40 -25.56
N GLY A 277 -4.61 17.61 -24.31
CA GLY A 277 -5.38 16.67 -23.49
C GLY A 277 -6.20 17.38 -22.42
N GLY A 278 -6.81 16.62 -21.57
CA GLY A 278 -7.56 17.15 -20.45
C GLY A 278 -8.13 16.09 -19.54
N GLU A 279 -8.38 16.50 -18.31
CA GLU A 279 -9.01 15.69 -17.29
C GLU A 279 -10.29 16.36 -16.78
N ALA A 280 -11.30 15.57 -16.53
CA ALA A 280 -12.56 16.01 -15.96
C ALA A 280 -12.92 15.14 -14.75
N LYS A 281 -13.30 15.77 -13.65
CA LYS A 281 -13.78 15.11 -12.44
C LYS A 281 -15.13 15.66 -12.03
N ALA A 282 -16.03 14.77 -11.63
CA ALA A 282 -17.31 15.11 -11.06
C ALA A 282 -17.60 14.30 -9.81
N ILE A 283 -18.06 14.97 -8.74
CA ILE A 283 -18.46 14.29 -7.51
C ILE A 283 -19.97 14.33 -7.39
N LEU A 284 -20.58 13.13 -7.34
CA LEU A 284 -22.02 12.95 -7.26
C LEU A 284 -22.42 12.52 -5.85
N LYS A 285 -23.42 13.22 -5.28
CA LYS A 285 -24.00 12.90 -3.97
C LYS A 285 -22.96 12.69 -2.86
N ASN A 286 -21.81 13.39 -2.91
CA ASN A 286 -20.70 13.34 -1.96
C ASN A 286 -20.01 11.97 -1.79
N SER A 287 -20.39 10.96 -2.54
CA SER A 287 -19.91 9.59 -2.35
C SER A 287 -19.41 8.89 -3.60
N ILE A 288 -19.75 9.40 -4.79
CA ILE A 288 -19.32 8.81 -6.06
C ILE A 288 -18.46 9.82 -6.81
N VAL A 289 -17.30 9.39 -7.25
CA VAL A 289 -16.37 10.16 -8.08
C VAL A 289 -16.43 9.59 -9.49
N LEU A 290 -16.64 10.46 -10.45
CA LEU A 290 -16.48 10.19 -11.87
C LEU A 290 -15.24 10.92 -12.36
N ASP A 291 -14.33 10.21 -12.98
CA ASP A 291 -13.12 10.75 -13.60
C ASP A 291 -13.10 10.38 -15.08
N ALA A 292 -12.64 11.31 -15.90
CA ALA A 292 -12.40 11.08 -17.31
C ALA A 292 -11.11 11.76 -17.73
N THR A 293 -10.35 11.13 -18.61
CA THR A 293 -9.13 11.69 -19.17
C THR A 293 -9.06 11.44 -20.68
N ILE A 294 -8.44 12.37 -21.39
CA ILE A 294 -8.14 12.25 -22.81
C ILE A 294 -6.69 12.68 -23.03
N ASN A 295 -5.89 11.86 -23.72
CA ASN A 295 -4.45 12.04 -23.91
C ASN A 295 -3.74 12.43 -22.61
N PRO A 296 -3.82 11.62 -21.56
CA PRO A 296 -3.28 11.98 -20.24
C PRO A 296 -1.79 12.33 -20.30
N ASP A 297 -1.44 13.43 -19.62
CA ASP A 297 -0.04 13.86 -19.50
C ASP A 297 0.61 13.18 -18.30
N PHE A 298 1.67 12.44 -18.56
CA PHE A 298 2.48 11.75 -17.56
C PHE A 298 3.90 12.33 -17.44
N SER A 299 4.14 13.54 -17.93
CA SER A 299 5.46 14.17 -17.93
C SER A 299 5.94 14.61 -16.55
N ASP A 300 5.03 14.88 -15.60
CA ASP A 300 5.31 15.32 -14.24
C ASP A 300 5.48 14.17 -13.23
N ILE A 301 5.57 12.92 -13.71
CA ILE A 301 5.72 11.76 -12.84
C ILE A 301 7.13 11.71 -12.26
N GLU A 302 7.23 11.46 -10.96
CA GLU A 302 8.53 11.26 -10.29
C GLU A 302 9.28 10.05 -10.88
N SER A 303 10.62 10.12 -10.86
CA SER A 303 11.45 8.99 -11.26
C SER A 303 11.25 7.80 -10.33
N GLU A 304 11.24 6.61 -10.90
CA GLU A 304 11.13 5.37 -10.14
C GLU A 304 12.34 5.19 -9.21
N GLN A 305 12.09 4.57 -8.06
CA GLN A 305 13.16 4.19 -7.15
C GLN A 305 14.05 3.13 -7.81
N PRO A 306 15.38 3.24 -7.69
CA PRO A 306 16.28 2.22 -8.21
C PRO A 306 15.96 0.85 -7.63
N GLN A 307 15.89 -0.17 -8.47
CA GLN A 307 15.67 -1.57 -8.10
C GLN A 307 16.69 -2.46 -8.80
N PHE A 308 16.99 -3.60 -8.19
CA PHE A 308 17.79 -4.64 -8.84
C PHE A 308 16.93 -5.31 -9.91
N THR A 309 17.31 -5.13 -11.17
CA THR A 309 16.57 -5.67 -12.34
C THR A 309 17.36 -6.70 -13.12
N VAL A 310 18.62 -6.92 -12.76
CA VAL A 310 19.53 -7.84 -13.44
C VAL A 310 19.38 -9.23 -12.84
N ASP A 311 19.39 -10.23 -13.71
CA ASP A 311 19.37 -11.66 -13.36
C ASP A 311 18.19 -12.07 -12.45
N GLN A 312 17.02 -11.50 -12.71
CA GLN A 312 15.79 -11.81 -11.99
C GLN A 312 14.99 -12.92 -12.70
N ARG A 313 14.54 -13.92 -11.94
CA ARG A 313 13.70 -15.01 -12.45
C ARG A 313 12.29 -14.55 -12.85
N TYR A 314 11.76 -13.58 -12.14
CA TYR A 314 10.41 -13.06 -12.30
C TYR A 314 10.41 -11.58 -12.64
N ALA A 315 9.34 -11.10 -13.28
CA ALA A 315 9.16 -9.68 -13.55
C ALA A 315 9.20 -8.87 -12.25
N VAL A 316 9.92 -7.74 -12.29
CA VAL A 316 10.02 -6.80 -11.17
C VAL A 316 8.76 -5.96 -11.11
N TYR A 317 8.19 -5.81 -9.92
CA TYR A 317 7.03 -4.97 -9.71
C TYR A 317 7.45 -3.50 -9.56
N PHE A 318 6.82 -2.63 -10.35
CA PHE A 318 6.95 -1.18 -10.21
C PHE A 318 5.62 -0.59 -9.76
N PRO A 319 5.59 0.25 -8.71
CA PRO A 319 4.36 0.88 -8.27
C PRO A 319 3.79 1.83 -9.33
N GLU A 320 2.48 2.00 -9.37
CA GLU A 320 1.84 3.02 -10.19
C GLU A 320 2.17 4.42 -9.64
N LEU A 321 2.46 5.38 -10.50
CA LEU A 321 2.78 6.75 -10.14
C LEU A 321 1.87 7.78 -10.85
N ARG A 322 1.09 7.34 -11.84
CA ARG A 322 0.26 8.23 -12.68
C ARG A 322 -1.03 8.60 -11.95
N PRO A 323 -1.31 9.91 -11.76
CA PRO A 323 -2.42 10.40 -10.92
C PRO A 323 -3.79 9.81 -11.29
N PHE A 324 -4.10 9.73 -12.59
CA PHE A 324 -5.37 9.16 -13.06
C PHE A 324 -5.61 7.73 -12.55
N PHE A 325 -4.57 6.89 -12.48
CA PHE A 325 -4.69 5.51 -12.03
C PHE A 325 -4.58 5.34 -10.52
N LEU A 326 -3.89 6.26 -9.84
CA LEU A 326 -3.68 6.22 -8.38
C LEU A 326 -4.94 6.60 -7.60
N GLU A 327 -5.65 7.62 -8.03
CA GLU A 327 -6.79 8.11 -7.28
C GLU A 327 -7.85 7.02 -7.10
N ASN A 328 -8.21 6.74 -5.84
CA ASN A 328 -9.15 5.68 -5.48
C ASN A 328 -8.77 4.26 -5.98
N ALA A 329 -7.50 3.98 -6.25
CA ALA A 329 -7.03 2.65 -6.67
C ALA A 329 -7.41 1.55 -5.67
N GLY A 330 -7.51 1.85 -4.39
CA GLY A 330 -7.92 0.93 -3.33
C GLY A 330 -9.28 0.24 -3.57
N TYR A 331 -10.18 0.85 -4.35
CA TYR A 331 -11.43 0.20 -4.73
C TYR A 331 -11.25 -1.07 -5.59
N PHE A 332 -10.10 -1.22 -6.25
CA PHE A 332 -9.76 -2.35 -7.11
C PHE A 332 -8.82 -3.38 -6.46
N ASN A 333 -8.36 -3.12 -5.24
CA ASN A 333 -7.44 -4.01 -4.53
C ASN A 333 -8.12 -5.30 -4.11
N THR A 334 -7.54 -6.44 -4.51
CA THR A 334 -7.98 -7.80 -4.18
C THR A 334 -6.81 -8.67 -3.74
N PRO A 335 -7.03 -9.81 -3.05
CA PRO A 335 -5.96 -10.72 -2.66
C PRO A 335 -5.01 -11.12 -3.80
N ILE A 336 -5.55 -11.46 -4.97
CA ILE A 336 -4.81 -11.62 -6.22
C ILE A 336 -4.76 -10.27 -6.91
N GLN A 337 -3.60 -9.81 -7.33
CA GLN A 337 -3.45 -8.50 -7.99
C GLN A 337 -3.97 -8.53 -9.43
N LEU A 338 -5.29 -8.44 -9.59
CA LEU A 338 -5.97 -8.50 -10.90
C LEU A 338 -5.96 -7.16 -11.65
N VAL A 339 -5.54 -6.08 -11.01
CA VAL A 339 -5.38 -4.76 -11.65
C VAL A 339 -3.98 -4.24 -11.40
N TYR A 340 -3.28 -4.02 -12.48
CA TYR A 340 -1.96 -3.42 -12.52
C TYR A 340 -1.90 -2.46 -13.71
N THR A 341 -2.22 -1.23 -13.45
CA THR A 341 -2.44 -0.21 -14.48
C THR A 341 -1.21 0.14 -15.29
N ARG A 342 -0.01 -0.25 -14.84
CA ARG A 342 1.22 -0.10 -15.64
C ARG A 342 1.27 -0.99 -16.89
N ASN A 343 0.40 -1.99 -16.99
CA ASN A 343 0.19 -2.73 -18.24
C ASN A 343 -0.48 -1.85 -19.31
N ILE A 344 -1.12 -0.74 -18.92
CA ILE A 344 -1.69 0.28 -19.79
C ILE A 344 -0.61 1.37 -19.96
N VAL A 345 0.07 1.36 -21.10
CA VAL A 345 1.30 2.15 -21.28
C VAL A 345 1.03 3.52 -21.87
N HIS A 346 0.19 3.59 -22.92
CA HIS A 346 -0.06 4.80 -23.69
C HIS A 346 -1.57 5.01 -23.92
N PRO A 347 -2.33 5.30 -22.85
CA PRO A 347 -3.77 5.45 -22.94
C PRO A 347 -4.14 6.70 -23.75
N GLU A 348 -5.12 6.58 -24.65
CA GLU A 348 -5.67 7.71 -25.38
C GLU A 348 -6.82 8.36 -24.61
N TYR A 349 -7.68 7.54 -24.00
CA TYR A 349 -8.72 8.03 -23.11
C TYR A 349 -8.99 7.03 -21.99
N GLY A 350 -9.54 7.52 -20.89
CA GLY A 350 -9.95 6.69 -19.77
C GLY A 350 -11.15 7.28 -19.03
N ILE A 351 -11.99 6.40 -18.51
CA ILE A 351 -13.10 6.76 -17.64
C ILE A 351 -13.07 5.90 -16.37
N ARG A 352 -13.42 6.49 -15.25
CA ARG A 352 -13.49 5.78 -13.98
C ARG A 352 -14.68 6.27 -13.16
N ALA A 353 -15.33 5.36 -12.44
CA ALA A 353 -16.35 5.65 -11.46
C ALA A 353 -16.04 4.87 -10.18
N THR A 354 -15.80 5.57 -9.08
CA THR A 354 -15.51 4.95 -7.78
C THR A 354 -16.36 5.58 -6.69
N GLY A 355 -16.68 4.81 -5.67
CA GLY A 355 -17.39 5.35 -4.52
C GLY A 355 -18.17 4.32 -3.74
N LYS A 356 -18.96 4.82 -2.77
CA LYS A 356 -19.73 4.00 -1.84
C LYS A 356 -21.21 4.38 -1.87
N ILE A 357 -22.07 3.40 -2.01
CA ILE A 357 -23.53 3.56 -1.93
C ILE A 357 -24.05 2.69 -0.78
N GLY A 358 -24.41 3.32 0.33
CA GLY A 358 -24.77 2.61 1.55
C GLY A 358 -23.59 1.79 2.07
N HIS A 359 -23.72 0.46 2.08
CA HIS A 359 -22.67 -0.47 2.49
C HIS A 359 -21.96 -1.13 1.29
N THR A 360 -22.13 -0.62 0.08
CA THR A 360 -21.56 -1.21 -1.13
C THR A 360 -20.54 -0.26 -1.75
N ASN A 361 -19.29 -0.73 -1.84
CA ASN A 361 -18.21 -0.08 -2.56
C ASN A 361 -18.28 -0.48 -4.03
N ILE A 362 -18.12 0.48 -4.94
CA ILE A 362 -18.20 0.28 -6.40
C ILE A 362 -16.94 0.87 -7.02
N GLY A 363 -16.27 0.10 -7.85
CA GLY A 363 -15.17 0.53 -8.69
C GLY A 363 -15.42 0.07 -10.12
N LEU A 364 -15.47 1.00 -11.06
CA LEU A 364 -15.56 0.77 -12.50
C LEU A 364 -14.47 1.59 -13.17
N PHE A 365 -13.79 0.99 -14.14
CA PHE A 365 -12.80 1.71 -14.92
C PHE A 365 -12.72 1.09 -16.32
N ALA A 366 -12.57 1.94 -17.33
CA ALA A 366 -12.31 1.51 -18.70
C ALA A 366 -11.35 2.51 -19.36
N THR A 367 -10.46 1.98 -20.20
CA THR A 367 -9.47 2.77 -20.93
C THR A 367 -9.10 2.10 -22.24
N ASP A 368 -8.60 2.90 -23.14
CA ASP A 368 -8.02 2.50 -24.41
C ASP A 368 -6.49 2.69 -24.32
N ASP A 369 -5.71 1.81 -24.95
CA ASP A 369 -4.24 1.89 -24.97
C ASP A 369 -3.69 1.66 -26.38
N ARG A 370 -2.90 2.60 -26.87
CA ARG A 370 -2.26 2.55 -28.20
C ARG A 370 -1.00 1.68 -28.20
N ALA A 371 -0.32 1.54 -27.07
CA ALA A 371 1.00 0.92 -27.00
C ALA A 371 1.06 -0.49 -27.59
N PRO A 372 0.10 -1.40 -27.37
CA PRO A 372 0.16 -2.73 -27.97
C PRO A 372 0.28 -2.72 -29.49
N GLY A 373 -0.45 -1.83 -30.17
CA GLY A 373 -0.37 -1.71 -31.63
C GLY A 373 0.85 -0.93 -32.14
N GLU A 374 1.38 0.00 -31.35
CA GLU A 374 2.62 0.74 -31.67
C GLU A 374 3.85 -0.16 -31.60
N MET A 375 3.84 -1.22 -30.80
CA MET A 375 4.94 -2.19 -30.67
C MET A 375 4.94 -3.26 -31.77
N VAL A 376 3.88 -3.35 -32.58
CA VAL A 376 3.77 -4.31 -33.67
C VAL A 376 4.43 -3.74 -34.94
N ALA A 377 5.07 -4.61 -35.73
CA ALA A 377 5.79 -4.19 -36.93
C ALA A 377 4.84 -3.59 -37.99
N PRO A 378 5.27 -2.55 -38.74
CA PRO A 378 4.49 -2.05 -39.87
C PRO A 378 4.17 -3.14 -40.89
N GLY A 379 2.91 -3.26 -41.27
CA GLY A 379 2.39 -4.29 -42.20
C GLY A 379 1.68 -5.45 -41.51
N ASP A 380 1.78 -5.56 -40.21
CA ASP A 380 0.99 -6.49 -39.39
C ASP A 380 -0.47 -5.99 -39.29
N PRO A 381 -1.48 -6.87 -39.32
CA PRO A 381 -2.90 -6.49 -39.16
C PRO A 381 -3.20 -5.77 -37.84
N LEU A 382 -2.37 -5.95 -36.79
CA LEU A 382 -2.52 -5.32 -35.51
C LEU A 382 -1.76 -3.99 -35.37
N TYR A 383 -0.98 -3.60 -36.39
CA TYR A 383 -0.26 -2.33 -36.40
C TYR A 383 -1.20 -1.14 -36.21
N ASN A 384 -0.89 -0.27 -35.25
CA ASN A 384 -1.71 0.87 -34.83
C ASN A 384 -3.14 0.48 -34.36
N LYS A 385 -3.38 -0.77 -33.98
CA LYS A 385 -4.61 -1.13 -33.27
C LYS A 385 -4.45 -0.82 -31.80
N HIS A 386 -5.57 -0.49 -31.17
CA HIS A 386 -5.60 -0.20 -29.72
C HIS A 386 -6.08 -1.42 -28.95
N ALA A 387 -5.57 -1.60 -27.75
CA ALA A 387 -6.16 -2.49 -26.78
C ALA A 387 -7.19 -1.73 -25.94
N THR A 388 -8.23 -2.43 -25.50
CA THR A 388 -9.22 -1.88 -24.57
C THR A 388 -9.19 -2.66 -23.26
N PHE A 389 -9.26 -1.93 -22.16
CA PHE A 389 -9.26 -2.48 -20.81
C PHE A 389 -10.54 -2.08 -20.08
N ALA A 390 -11.19 -3.03 -19.43
CA ALA A 390 -12.35 -2.76 -18.60
C ALA A 390 -12.25 -3.53 -17.28
N VAL A 391 -12.55 -2.85 -16.18
CA VAL A 391 -12.54 -3.42 -14.83
C VAL A 391 -13.81 -3.01 -14.11
N GLY A 392 -14.46 -3.98 -13.45
CA GLY A 392 -15.59 -3.76 -12.58
C GLY A 392 -15.43 -4.51 -11.27
N ARG A 393 -15.62 -3.84 -10.15
CA ARG A 393 -15.65 -4.43 -8.81
C ARG A 393 -16.80 -3.89 -7.98
N ILE A 394 -17.44 -4.76 -7.26
CA ILE A 394 -18.38 -4.44 -6.18
C ILE A 394 -17.91 -5.16 -4.92
N PHE A 395 -17.99 -4.48 -3.78
CA PHE A 395 -17.66 -5.06 -2.48
C PHE A 395 -18.69 -4.58 -1.45
N ARG A 396 -19.34 -5.53 -0.77
CA ARG A 396 -20.36 -5.25 0.23
C ARG A 396 -19.83 -5.48 1.63
N ASP A 397 -19.83 -4.42 2.43
CA ASP A 397 -19.46 -4.51 3.84
C ASP A 397 -20.57 -5.20 4.65
N ILE A 398 -20.17 -6.10 5.56
CA ILE A 398 -21.03 -6.84 6.50
C ILE A 398 -20.41 -6.71 7.88
N GLY A 399 -20.98 -5.80 8.70
CA GLY A 399 -20.45 -5.56 10.04
C GLY A 399 -19.10 -4.84 10.04
N LYS A 400 -18.31 -5.04 11.11
CA LYS A 400 -17.06 -4.30 11.32
C LYS A 400 -15.89 -4.97 10.60
N GLY A 401 -15.44 -4.39 9.50
CA GLY A 401 -14.25 -4.82 8.76
C GLY A 401 -14.42 -6.11 7.93
N SER A 402 -15.62 -6.73 7.92
CA SER A 402 -15.91 -7.93 7.13
C SER A 402 -16.74 -7.59 5.90
N GLY A 403 -16.64 -8.40 4.85
CA GLY A 403 -17.42 -8.19 3.63
C GLY A 403 -17.09 -9.21 2.54
N PHE A 404 -17.82 -9.11 1.44
CA PHE A 404 -17.59 -9.93 0.26
C PHE A 404 -17.74 -9.11 -1.02
N GLY A 405 -17.06 -9.53 -2.07
CA GLY A 405 -17.02 -8.83 -3.34
C GLY A 405 -17.05 -9.74 -4.54
N ALA A 406 -17.22 -9.12 -5.69
CA ALA A 406 -17.06 -9.72 -7.00
C ALA A 406 -16.30 -8.76 -7.90
N MET A 407 -15.48 -9.32 -8.77
CA MET A 407 -14.64 -8.57 -9.70
C MET A 407 -14.67 -9.20 -11.08
N TYR A 408 -14.62 -8.35 -12.10
CA TYR A 408 -14.45 -8.71 -13.49
C TYR A 408 -13.40 -7.82 -14.13
N THR A 409 -12.49 -8.41 -14.92
CA THR A 409 -11.52 -7.70 -15.76
C THR A 409 -11.59 -8.22 -17.18
N ASP A 410 -11.40 -7.33 -18.15
CA ASP A 410 -11.42 -7.62 -19.58
C ASP A 410 -10.31 -6.81 -20.27
N GLU A 411 -9.55 -7.47 -21.11
CA GLU A 411 -8.62 -6.85 -22.03
C GLU A 411 -8.90 -7.43 -23.40
N GLU A 412 -9.04 -6.56 -24.42
CA GLU A 412 -9.26 -6.94 -25.81
C GLU A 412 -8.21 -6.26 -26.70
N PHE A 413 -7.50 -7.06 -27.50
CA PHE A 413 -6.55 -6.57 -28.50
C PHE A 413 -6.71 -7.36 -29.81
N GLY A 414 -7.09 -6.66 -30.88
CA GLY A 414 -7.40 -7.29 -32.15
C GLY A 414 -8.59 -8.24 -32.06
N GLN A 415 -8.38 -9.53 -32.27
CA GLN A 415 -9.37 -10.59 -32.05
C GLN A 415 -9.10 -11.42 -30.83
N GLY A 416 -7.99 -11.13 -30.12
CA GLY A 416 -7.63 -11.72 -28.84
C GLY A 416 -8.35 -11.05 -27.68
N TRP A 417 -8.46 -11.76 -26.57
CA TRP A 417 -9.02 -11.22 -25.34
C TRP A 417 -8.54 -12.01 -24.12
N ASN A 418 -8.50 -11.34 -22.96
CA ASN A 418 -8.29 -11.94 -21.65
C ASN A 418 -9.39 -11.47 -20.70
N ARG A 419 -10.15 -12.41 -20.16
CA ARG A 419 -11.30 -12.16 -19.29
C ARG A 419 -11.16 -12.93 -17.98
N ILE A 420 -11.33 -12.23 -16.86
CA ILE A 420 -11.28 -12.84 -15.55
C ILE A 420 -12.53 -12.44 -14.77
N GLY A 421 -13.17 -13.41 -14.14
CA GLY A 421 -14.29 -13.19 -13.23
C GLY A 421 -14.12 -13.96 -11.95
N GLY A 422 -14.55 -13.38 -10.81
CA GLY A 422 -14.48 -14.08 -9.55
C GLY A 422 -15.01 -13.32 -8.36
N VAL A 423 -14.83 -13.91 -7.19
CA VAL A 423 -15.35 -13.43 -5.92
C VAL A 423 -14.25 -13.35 -4.87
N ASP A 424 -14.38 -12.41 -3.95
CA ASP A 424 -13.47 -12.22 -2.82
C ASP A 424 -14.25 -11.98 -1.52
N PHE A 425 -13.61 -12.24 -0.40
CA PHE A 425 -14.16 -11.94 0.92
C PHE A 425 -13.07 -11.54 1.91
N THR A 426 -13.48 -10.80 2.92
CA THR A 426 -12.69 -10.49 4.11
C THR A 426 -13.55 -10.75 5.33
N GLU A 427 -13.01 -11.48 6.32
CA GLU A 427 -13.67 -11.77 7.59
C GLU A 427 -12.74 -11.44 8.76
N VAL A 428 -13.21 -10.57 9.65
CA VAL A 428 -12.50 -10.20 10.88
C VAL A 428 -13.16 -10.93 12.06
N PHE A 429 -12.39 -11.74 12.79
CA PHE A 429 -12.90 -12.54 13.89
C PHE A 429 -11.95 -12.56 15.09
N LYS A 430 -12.48 -12.87 16.27
CA LYS A 430 -11.72 -12.92 17.55
C LYS A 430 -10.89 -11.65 17.82
N LYS A 431 -11.33 -10.48 17.37
CA LYS A 431 -10.72 -9.15 17.55
C LYS A 431 -9.35 -8.93 16.89
N ASN A 432 -8.60 -9.96 16.54
CA ASN A 432 -7.23 -9.84 16.04
C ASN A 432 -6.86 -10.85 14.94
N TRP A 433 -7.84 -11.49 14.34
CA TRP A 433 -7.67 -12.38 13.21
C TRP A 433 -8.41 -11.83 12.00
N THR A 434 -7.78 -11.89 10.85
CA THR A 434 -8.38 -11.56 9.56
C THR A 434 -8.15 -12.71 8.60
N LEU A 435 -9.22 -13.18 7.98
CA LEU A 435 -9.18 -14.14 6.89
C LEU A 435 -9.64 -13.45 5.62
N GLN A 436 -8.83 -13.49 4.58
CA GLN A 436 -9.19 -13.04 3.25
C GLN A 436 -9.12 -14.22 2.29
N GLY A 437 -9.99 -14.24 1.31
CA GLY A 437 -9.93 -15.22 0.26
C GLY A 437 -10.43 -14.66 -1.06
N GLN A 438 -9.87 -15.16 -2.14
CA GLN A 438 -10.32 -14.88 -3.50
C GLN A 438 -10.26 -16.15 -4.33
N TRP A 439 -11.26 -16.31 -5.19
CA TRP A 439 -11.28 -17.32 -6.22
C TRP A 439 -11.73 -16.68 -7.53
N VAL A 440 -10.98 -16.92 -8.59
CA VAL A 440 -11.22 -16.37 -9.92
C VAL A 440 -11.01 -17.41 -10.99
N GLU A 441 -11.66 -17.22 -12.12
CA GLU A 441 -11.49 -18.01 -13.33
C GLU A 441 -11.05 -17.07 -14.46
N SER A 442 -10.00 -17.46 -15.19
CA SER A 442 -9.55 -16.75 -16.38
C SER A 442 -9.91 -17.50 -17.64
N SER A 443 -10.17 -16.76 -18.72
CA SER A 443 -10.33 -17.27 -20.07
C SER A 443 -9.61 -16.34 -21.02
N THR A 444 -8.72 -16.90 -21.86
CA THR A 444 -7.86 -16.14 -22.75
C THR A 444 -7.93 -16.72 -24.14
N LYS A 445 -8.09 -15.87 -25.13
CA LYS A 445 -7.88 -16.17 -26.53
C LYS A 445 -6.71 -15.32 -27.04
N THR A 446 -5.63 -15.96 -27.43
CA THR A 446 -4.50 -15.30 -28.08
C THR A 446 -4.64 -15.45 -29.57
N ASP A 447 -4.79 -14.35 -30.28
CA ASP A 447 -4.92 -14.28 -31.73
C ASP A 447 -3.95 -13.21 -32.24
N ILE A 448 -2.77 -13.68 -32.67
CA ILE A 448 -1.66 -12.77 -32.97
C ILE A 448 -1.70 -12.26 -34.41
N ASP A 449 -2.25 -13.01 -35.38
CA ASP A 449 -2.05 -12.66 -36.80
C ASP A 449 -3.09 -13.17 -37.80
N ASN A 450 -4.25 -13.63 -37.42
CA ASN A 450 -5.25 -14.24 -38.30
C ASN A 450 -4.75 -15.39 -39.23
N THR A 451 -3.46 -15.71 -39.16
CA THR A 451 -2.84 -16.75 -40.01
C THR A 451 -2.53 -18.01 -39.23
N THR A 452 -2.31 -17.91 -37.93
CA THR A 452 -2.15 -19.03 -36.99
C THR A 452 -3.48 -19.33 -36.29
N PRO A 453 -3.85 -20.60 -36.03
CA PRO A 453 -5.04 -20.91 -35.23
C PRO A 453 -4.94 -20.27 -33.85
N PRO A 454 -6.02 -19.61 -33.38
CA PRO A 454 -6.00 -18.97 -32.06
C PRO A 454 -5.73 -19.99 -30.97
N PHE A 455 -4.89 -19.60 -30.02
CA PHE A 455 -4.64 -20.38 -28.82
C PHE A 455 -5.63 -19.99 -27.73
N TYR A 456 -6.25 -20.99 -27.10
CA TYR A 456 -7.16 -20.80 -25.99
C TYR A 456 -6.54 -21.34 -24.71
N SER A 457 -6.59 -20.55 -23.64
CA SER A 457 -6.18 -20.95 -22.30
C SER A 457 -7.26 -20.56 -21.30
N ALA A 458 -7.52 -21.41 -20.33
CA ALA A 458 -8.45 -21.12 -19.25
C ALA A 458 -8.00 -21.83 -17.97
N GLY A 459 -8.27 -21.21 -16.83
CA GLY A 459 -7.98 -21.86 -15.57
C GLY A 459 -8.27 -21.00 -14.34
N PRO A 460 -8.47 -21.66 -13.19
CA PRO A 460 -8.71 -21.00 -11.92
C PRO A 460 -7.43 -20.46 -11.28
N ALA A 461 -7.61 -19.45 -10.42
CA ALA A 461 -6.65 -19.06 -9.42
C ALA A 461 -7.34 -18.79 -8.09
N SER A 462 -6.66 -19.10 -6.99
CA SER A 462 -7.12 -18.80 -5.64
C SER A 462 -6.00 -18.26 -4.76
N ASP A 463 -6.37 -17.41 -3.81
CA ASP A 463 -5.48 -16.85 -2.80
C ASP A 463 -6.24 -16.80 -1.46
N ILE A 464 -5.64 -17.33 -0.41
CA ILE A 464 -6.18 -17.34 0.95
C ILE A 464 -5.13 -16.78 1.89
N LYS A 465 -5.45 -15.68 2.57
CA LYS A 465 -4.58 -15.00 3.53
C LYS A 465 -5.17 -15.07 4.93
N LEU A 466 -4.39 -15.56 5.88
CA LEU A 466 -4.73 -15.55 7.30
C LEU A 466 -3.74 -14.66 8.03
N HIS A 467 -4.23 -13.56 8.56
CA HIS A 467 -3.45 -12.63 9.36
C HIS A 467 -3.87 -12.66 10.82
N ARG A 468 -2.90 -12.62 11.73
CA ARG A 468 -3.10 -12.42 13.17
C ARG A 468 -2.29 -11.23 13.65
N SER A 469 -2.98 -10.19 14.08
CA SER A 469 -2.36 -9.05 14.76
C SER A 469 -2.25 -9.32 16.25
N GLY A 470 -1.09 -9.08 16.87
CA GLY A 470 -0.93 -9.23 18.31
C GLY A 470 0.36 -8.60 18.82
N ARG A 471 0.32 -8.07 20.05
CA ARG A 471 1.46 -7.38 20.62
C ARG A 471 2.70 -8.27 20.71
N SER A 472 2.56 -9.50 21.22
CA SER A 472 3.68 -10.44 21.38
C SER A 472 3.81 -11.43 20.26
N PHE A 473 2.73 -11.82 19.61
CA PHE A 473 2.75 -12.77 18.52
C PHE A 473 1.91 -12.29 17.34
N SER A 474 2.53 -12.16 16.19
CA SER A 474 1.89 -11.91 14.91
C SER A 474 2.20 -13.03 13.93
N MET A 475 1.27 -13.26 13.00
CA MET A 475 1.39 -14.29 11.98
C MET A 475 0.68 -13.83 10.71
N ASP A 476 1.35 -14.03 9.59
CA ASP A 476 0.81 -13.85 8.24
C ASP A 476 1.02 -15.14 7.47
N THR A 477 -0.05 -15.74 6.99
CA THR A 477 0.00 -16.94 6.15
C THR A 477 -0.75 -16.67 4.86
N ASN A 478 -0.11 -16.97 3.74
CA ASN A 478 -0.70 -16.87 2.41
C ASN A 478 -0.60 -18.23 1.69
N LEU A 479 -1.71 -18.70 1.16
CA LEU A 479 -1.82 -19.92 0.35
C LEU A 479 -2.37 -19.55 -1.02
N MET A 480 -1.55 -19.74 -2.06
CA MET A 480 -1.88 -19.44 -3.45
C MET A 480 -1.90 -20.71 -4.30
N ASP A 481 -2.87 -20.81 -5.19
CA ASP A 481 -2.94 -21.84 -6.21
C ASP A 481 -3.31 -21.19 -7.55
N TYR A 482 -2.36 -21.07 -8.47
CA TYR A 482 -2.55 -20.50 -9.81
C TYR A 482 -2.33 -21.61 -10.84
N SER A 483 -3.41 -22.01 -11.50
CA SER A 483 -3.37 -23.10 -12.48
C SER A 483 -2.49 -22.80 -13.68
N THR A 484 -2.11 -23.83 -14.43
CA THR A 484 -1.30 -23.71 -15.65
C THR A 484 -1.98 -22.85 -16.72
N GLY A 485 -3.31 -22.90 -16.79
CA GLY A 485 -4.09 -22.15 -17.78
C GLY A 485 -4.48 -20.76 -17.35
N PHE A 486 -4.21 -20.35 -16.12
CA PHE A 486 -4.54 -19.03 -15.62
C PHE A 486 -3.65 -17.95 -16.25
N GLN A 487 -4.26 -16.88 -16.75
CA GLN A 487 -3.56 -15.73 -17.32
C GLN A 487 -4.29 -14.44 -16.94
N SER A 488 -3.53 -13.35 -16.72
CA SER A 488 -4.07 -12.01 -16.47
C SER A 488 -3.26 -10.98 -17.23
N GLN A 489 -3.90 -10.30 -18.16
CA GLN A 489 -3.29 -9.21 -18.95
C GLN A 489 -3.51 -7.84 -18.26
N VAL A 490 -4.58 -7.71 -17.48
CA VAL A 490 -4.89 -6.49 -16.72
C VAL A 490 -4.12 -6.45 -15.39
N GLY A 491 -3.77 -7.62 -14.82
CA GLY A 491 -3.12 -7.76 -13.52
C GLY A 491 -1.62 -7.98 -13.58
N PHE A 492 -1.02 -8.13 -12.41
CA PHE A 492 0.40 -8.51 -12.25
C PHE A 492 0.50 -9.92 -11.66
N ILE A 493 0.77 -10.89 -12.53
CA ILE A 493 0.92 -12.31 -12.17
C ILE A 493 2.30 -12.77 -12.65
N PRO A 494 3.30 -12.75 -11.76
CA PRO A 494 4.69 -13.06 -12.14
C PRO A 494 4.89 -14.49 -12.64
N THR A 495 4.06 -15.42 -12.18
CA THR A 495 4.14 -16.84 -12.56
C THR A 495 2.81 -17.55 -12.36
N THR A 496 2.56 -18.58 -13.16
CA THR A 496 1.44 -19.50 -13.08
C THR A 496 1.96 -20.93 -12.93
N ASN A 497 1.08 -21.93 -12.93
CA ASN A 497 1.45 -23.31 -12.66
C ASN A 497 2.14 -23.47 -11.28
N ILE A 498 1.57 -22.84 -10.24
CA ILE A 498 2.21 -22.78 -8.92
C ILE A 498 1.19 -22.94 -7.80
N ARG A 499 1.53 -23.75 -6.80
CA ARG A 499 0.92 -23.83 -5.47
C ARG A 499 1.95 -23.35 -4.47
N ASN A 500 1.68 -22.23 -3.84
CA ASN A 500 2.63 -21.56 -2.96
C ASN A 500 2.05 -21.38 -1.56
N GLY A 501 2.80 -21.78 -0.54
CA GLY A 501 2.49 -21.54 0.87
C GLY A 501 3.58 -20.69 1.50
N MET A 502 3.21 -19.50 1.95
CA MET A 502 4.09 -18.58 2.66
C MET A 502 3.57 -18.31 4.05
N THR A 503 4.45 -18.36 5.05
CA THR A 503 4.11 -18.00 6.43
C THR A 503 5.22 -17.16 7.03
N HIS A 504 4.85 -16.02 7.58
CA HIS A 504 5.72 -15.17 8.39
C HIS A 504 5.19 -15.15 9.83
N MET A 505 6.06 -15.35 10.81
CA MET A 505 5.72 -15.29 12.24
C MET A 505 6.72 -14.44 12.97
N SER A 506 6.23 -13.63 13.91
CA SER A 506 7.05 -12.81 14.80
C SER A 506 6.62 -13.00 16.24
N TYR A 507 7.58 -13.22 17.14
CA TYR A 507 7.34 -13.26 18.57
C TYR A 507 8.21 -12.23 19.29
N LYS A 508 7.58 -11.35 20.08
CA LYS A 508 8.19 -10.20 20.76
C LYS A 508 8.07 -10.30 22.27
N TRP A 509 9.18 -10.06 22.95
CA TRP A 509 9.26 -9.90 24.40
C TRP A 509 9.46 -8.43 24.75
N PHE A 510 8.77 -7.96 25.79
CA PHE A 510 8.78 -6.57 26.26
C PHE A 510 9.34 -6.49 27.69
N PRO A 511 10.64 -6.19 27.88
CA PRO A 511 11.24 -6.06 29.21
C PRO A 511 10.66 -4.83 29.95
N LYS A 512 10.48 -4.97 31.29
CA LYS A 512 9.76 -3.95 32.09
C LYS A 512 10.60 -2.69 32.41
N HIS A 513 11.91 -2.81 32.51
CA HIS A 513 12.79 -1.72 32.95
C HIS A 513 14.12 -1.77 32.19
N ASN A 514 14.14 -1.38 30.91
CA ASN A 514 15.37 -1.40 30.16
C ASN A 514 15.36 -0.35 29.05
N VAL A 515 16.53 -0.03 28.53
CA VAL A 515 16.69 0.71 27.27
C VAL A 515 16.13 -0.11 26.09
N ILE A 516 16.15 -1.44 26.19
CA ILE A 516 15.54 -2.33 25.20
C ILE A 516 14.01 -2.22 25.29
N GLN A 517 13.40 -1.74 24.23
CA GLN A 517 11.94 -1.62 24.13
C GLN A 517 11.26 -2.98 23.92
N ASN A 518 11.81 -3.74 23.00
CA ASN A 518 11.46 -5.15 22.78
C ASN A 518 12.61 -5.86 22.06
N TYR A 519 12.60 -7.17 22.12
CA TYR A 519 13.44 -8.04 21.31
C TYR A 519 12.60 -9.25 20.89
N GLY A 520 13.02 -9.93 19.84
CA GLY A 520 12.20 -11.02 19.35
C GLY A 520 12.88 -11.90 18.34
N LEU A 521 12.08 -12.84 17.87
CA LEU A 521 12.42 -13.78 16.81
C LEU A 521 11.38 -13.60 15.70
N GLU A 522 11.87 -13.59 14.47
CA GLU A 522 11.02 -13.65 13.27
C GLU A 522 11.44 -14.83 12.41
N THR A 523 10.50 -15.41 11.72
CA THR A 523 10.77 -16.46 10.73
C THR A 523 9.85 -16.30 9.55
N SER A 524 10.40 -16.50 8.36
CA SER A 524 9.64 -16.60 7.13
C SER A 524 9.89 -17.95 6.48
N GLN A 525 8.82 -18.61 6.12
CA GLN A 525 8.84 -19.89 5.44
C GLN A 525 8.02 -19.76 4.16
N ASN A 526 8.59 -20.15 3.04
CA ASN A 526 7.91 -20.17 1.76
C ASN A 526 8.24 -21.45 1.01
N VAL A 527 7.24 -22.15 0.54
CA VAL A 527 7.41 -23.34 -0.27
C VAL A 527 6.44 -23.32 -1.44
N ALA A 528 6.96 -23.62 -2.61
CA ALA A 528 6.16 -23.65 -3.84
C ALA A 528 6.36 -24.96 -4.59
N TYR A 529 5.27 -25.50 -5.10
CA TYR A 529 5.22 -26.67 -5.97
C TYR A 529 4.50 -26.31 -7.27
N ASP A 530 4.87 -26.93 -8.37
CA ASP A 530 4.06 -26.91 -9.58
C ASP A 530 2.87 -27.89 -9.47
N HIS A 531 2.01 -27.91 -10.50
CA HIS A 531 0.86 -28.82 -10.53
C HIS A 531 1.23 -30.28 -10.88
N GLN A 532 2.48 -30.54 -11.28
CA GLN A 532 3.05 -31.86 -11.44
C GLN A 532 3.53 -32.46 -10.09
N GLY A 533 3.68 -31.60 -9.08
CA GLY A 533 4.14 -31.98 -7.73
C GLY A 533 5.63 -31.78 -7.52
N ASP A 534 6.32 -31.17 -8.48
CA ASP A 534 7.74 -30.85 -8.35
C ASP A 534 7.89 -29.56 -7.51
N ARG A 535 8.81 -29.58 -6.53
CA ARG A 535 9.12 -28.40 -5.76
C ARG A 535 9.88 -27.38 -6.61
N VAL A 536 9.29 -26.20 -6.79
CA VAL A 536 9.84 -25.11 -7.61
C VAL A 536 10.72 -24.19 -6.79
N PHE A 537 10.32 -23.95 -5.54
CA PHE A 537 10.97 -22.97 -4.67
C PHE A 537 10.84 -23.34 -3.20
N HIS A 538 11.87 -23.03 -2.41
CA HIS A 538 11.83 -23.09 -0.96
C HIS A 538 12.68 -21.99 -0.36
N TYR A 539 12.12 -21.24 0.58
CA TYR A 539 12.82 -20.19 1.34
C TYR A 539 12.53 -20.36 2.82
N SER A 540 13.56 -20.26 3.64
CA SER A 540 13.47 -20.32 5.08
C SER A 540 14.40 -19.28 5.68
N SER A 541 13.89 -18.35 6.49
CA SER A 541 14.70 -17.40 7.25
C SER A 541 14.38 -17.40 8.74
N PHE A 542 15.37 -17.02 9.52
CA PHE A 542 15.27 -16.77 10.96
C PHE A 542 16.01 -15.49 11.28
N ASP A 543 15.31 -14.58 11.95
CA ASP A 543 15.81 -13.27 12.34
C ASP A 543 15.71 -13.12 13.84
N ILE A 544 16.76 -12.60 14.45
CA ILE A 544 16.75 -12.14 15.85
C ILE A 544 16.81 -10.62 15.80
N PHE A 545 15.92 -9.93 16.48
CA PHE A 545 15.97 -8.47 16.47
C PHE A 545 15.91 -7.87 17.86
N VAL A 546 16.46 -6.67 17.98
CA VAL A 546 16.41 -5.84 19.19
C VAL A 546 15.95 -4.44 18.77
N SER A 547 14.93 -3.94 19.44
CA SER A 547 14.40 -2.58 19.27
C SER A 547 14.79 -1.69 20.43
N LEU A 548 15.33 -0.51 20.12
CA LEU A 548 15.80 0.50 21.05
C LEU A 548 15.09 1.84 20.73
N PRO A 549 15.16 2.85 21.62
CA PRO A 549 14.69 4.20 21.30
C PRO A 549 15.32 4.77 20.03
N ARG A 550 14.75 5.87 19.53
CA ARG A 550 15.21 6.56 18.30
C ARG A 550 15.08 5.70 17.04
N ASN A 551 14.01 4.89 16.97
CA ASN A 551 13.73 3.97 15.86
C ASN A 551 14.90 3.03 15.56
N THR A 552 15.72 2.72 16.57
CA THR A 552 16.86 1.83 16.38
C THR A 552 16.39 0.38 16.43
N VAL A 553 16.67 -0.36 15.36
CA VAL A 553 16.48 -1.81 15.27
C VAL A 553 17.73 -2.42 14.68
N ILE A 554 18.20 -3.49 15.30
CA ILE A 554 19.31 -4.30 14.81
C ILE A 554 18.81 -5.73 14.69
N ALA A 555 18.95 -6.32 13.52
CA ALA A 555 18.45 -7.66 13.23
C ALA A 555 19.45 -8.46 12.36
N PRO A 556 20.26 -9.33 12.96
CA PRO A 556 20.93 -10.38 12.22
C PRO A 556 19.89 -11.35 11.63
N ILE A 557 20.11 -11.75 10.38
CA ILE A 557 19.28 -12.66 9.62
C ILE A 557 20.12 -13.79 9.05
N GLY A 558 19.54 -14.98 8.96
CA GLY A 558 20.15 -16.11 8.27
C GLY A 558 19.09 -17.08 7.76
N GLY A 559 19.45 -17.84 6.76
CA GLY A 559 18.50 -18.77 6.18
C GLY A 559 19.04 -19.54 4.98
N GLN A 560 18.10 -20.15 4.28
CA GLN A 560 18.35 -20.95 3.09
C GLN A 560 17.31 -20.63 2.02
N ASN A 561 17.78 -20.53 0.80
CA ASN A 561 16.97 -20.45 -0.41
C ASN A 561 17.24 -21.67 -1.30
N SER A 562 16.26 -22.10 -2.08
CA SER A 562 16.42 -23.22 -3.00
C SER A 562 15.48 -23.04 -4.18
N ASP A 563 16.07 -22.90 -5.36
CA ASP A 563 15.38 -22.82 -6.64
C ASP A 563 15.54 -24.11 -7.45
N THR A 564 14.46 -24.59 -8.02
CA THR A 564 14.48 -25.68 -8.99
C THR A 564 14.28 -25.13 -10.40
N LEU A 565 15.22 -25.38 -11.27
CA LEU A 565 15.19 -24.98 -12.67
C LEU A 565 15.20 -26.20 -13.57
N GLY A 566 14.55 -26.10 -14.71
CA GLY A 566 14.48 -27.17 -15.70
C GLY A 566 14.14 -26.64 -17.09
N PRO A 567 13.89 -27.51 -18.06
CA PRO A 567 13.51 -27.13 -19.42
C PRO A 567 12.31 -26.20 -19.51
N GLN A 568 11.34 -26.38 -18.59
CA GLN A 568 10.11 -25.59 -18.49
C GLN A 568 10.35 -24.12 -18.07
N ASN A 569 11.54 -23.81 -17.58
CA ASN A 569 11.91 -22.45 -17.18
C ASN A 569 12.69 -21.70 -18.27
N GLY A 570 12.70 -22.21 -19.51
CA GLY A 570 13.45 -21.63 -20.62
C GLY A 570 14.97 -21.83 -20.53
N THR A 571 15.44 -22.68 -19.61
CA THR A 571 16.87 -23.00 -19.48
C THR A 571 17.28 -24.11 -20.46
N LEU A 572 18.60 -24.23 -20.71
CA LEU A 572 19.16 -25.31 -21.52
C LEU A 572 19.38 -26.62 -20.71
N LEU A 573 18.83 -26.70 -19.51
CA LEU A 573 18.83 -27.93 -18.70
C LEU A 573 17.94 -29.00 -19.36
N THR A 574 18.40 -30.25 -19.37
CA THR A 574 17.62 -31.38 -19.90
C THR A 574 16.69 -32.01 -18.89
N GLN A 575 16.86 -31.69 -17.60
CA GLN A 575 16.07 -32.18 -16.49
C GLN A 575 16.07 -31.16 -15.34
N ASN A 576 15.15 -31.29 -14.42
CA ASN A 576 15.06 -30.43 -13.24
C ASN A 576 16.32 -30.55 -12.39
N LYS A 577 16.90 -29.41 -12.01
CA LYS A 577 18.07 -29.30 -11.13
C LYS A 577 17.75 -28.32 -9.99
N ASN A 578 18.07 -28.73 -8.77
CA ASN A 578 17.88 -27.91 -7.59
C ASN A 578 19.17 -27.16 -7.26
N PHE A 579 19.02 -25.85 -7.03
CA PHE A 579 20.08 -24.94 -6.60
C PHE A 579 19.75 -24.49 -5.18
N THR A 580 20.61 -24.83 -4.22
CA THR A 580 20.40 -24.51 -2.82
C THR A 580 21.47 -23.54 -2.34
N GLU A 581 21.06 -22.48 -1.71
CA GLU A 581 21.86 -21.37 -1.27
C GLU A 581 21.62 -21.08 0.20
N ASN A 582 22.69 -20.82 0.93
CA ASN A 582 22.59 -20.30 2.29
C ASN A 582 22.88 -18.80 2.26
N PHE A 583 22.20 -18.05 3.08
CA PHE A 583 22.44 -16.63 3.23
C PHE A 583 22.55 -16.25 4.71
N GLY A 584 23.24 -15.15 4.94
CA GLY A 584 23.36 -14.54 6.25
C GLY A 584 23.72 -13.07 6.11
N GLY A 585 23.28 -12.27 7.06
CA GLY A 585 23.47 -10.85 7.00
C GLY A 585 22.99 -10.13 8.24
N ILE A 586 22.90 -8.82 8.10
CA ILE A 586 22.40 -7.92 9.14
C ILE A 586 21.60 -6.78 8.53
N THR A 587 20.49 -6.46 9.18
CA THR A 587 19.80 -5.20 8.94
C THR A 587 19.92 -4.31 10.18
N ALA A 588 20.16 -3.02 9.98
CA ALA A 588 20.24 -2.04 11.04
C ALA A 588 19.65 -0.71 10.59
N ARG A 589 18.72 -0.18 11.36
CA ARG A 589 18.18 1.16 11.16
C ARG A 589 18.22 1.95 12.44
N SER A 590 18.44 3.25 12.33
CA SER A 590 18.41 4.15 13.47
C SER A 590 18.18 5.58 13.03
N ALA A 591 17.62 6.35 13.94
CA ALA A 591 17.45 7.79 13.82
C ALA A 591 18.08 8.45 15.06
N PRO A 592 19.43 8.43 15.21
CA PRO A 592 20.10 8.80 16.46
C PRO A 592 19.96 10.29 16.82
N SER A 593 19.76 11.14 15.83
CA SER A 593 19.52 12.58 16.04
C SER A 593 18.45 13.13 15.09
N PRO A 594 17.90 14.32 15.35
CA PRO A 594 17.00 14.97 14.40
C PRO A 594 17.61 15.19 13.01
N GLN A 595 18.92 15.34 12.92
CA GLN A 595 19.64 15.67 11.69
C GLN A 595 20.12 14.45 10.92
N PHE A 596 20.03 13.24 11.49
CA PHE A 596 20.57 12.04 10.85
C PHE A 596 19.72 10.81 11.08
N ASN A 597 19.47 10.07 10.02
CA ASN A 597 18.94 8.72 10.07
C ASN A 597 19.65 7.83 9.05
N PHE A 598 19.62 6.53 9.28
CA PHE A 598 20.16 5.55 8.35
C PHE A 598 19.39 4.24 8.37
N ASN A 599 19.45 3.52 7.26
CA ASN A 599 19.04 2.14 7.12
C ASN A 599 20.11 1.39 6.33
N ILE A 600 20.62 0.31 6.91
CA ILE A 600 21.68 -0.52 6.35
C ILE A 600 21.18 -1.95 6.26
N THR A 601 21.33 -2.56 5.09
CA THR A 601 21.18 -3.99 4.87
C THR A 601 22.47 -4.48 4.24
N ALA A 602 23.10 -5.49 4.82
CA ALA A 602 24.30 -6.12 4.25
C ALA A 602 24.12 -7.63 4.34
N MET A 603 24.19 -8.30 3.22
CA MET A 603 23.95 -9.73 3.11
C MET A 603 25.01 -10.40 2.25
N ARG A 604 25.31 -11.61 2.61
CA ARG A 604 26.03 -12.55 1.77
C ARG A 604 25.14 -13.77 1.54
N SER A 605 24.94 -14.10 0.27
CA SER A 605 24.08 -15.21 -0.13
C SER A 605 24.74 -16.01 -1.24
N GLY A 606 24.17 -17.16 -1.58
CA GLY A 606 24.27 -17.68 -2.93
C GLY A 606 23.31 -16.90 -3.84
N ASN A 607 23.50 -17.02 -5.12
CA ASN A 607 22.60 -16.59 -6.17
C ASN A 607 22.67 -17.57 -7.34
N VAL A 608 21.63 -17.61 -8.17
CA VAL A 608 21.63 -18.41 -9.38
C VAL A 608 21.84 -17.51 -10.58
N ASN A 609 22.87 -17.77 -11.36
CA ASN A 609 22.99 -17.18 -12.68
C ASN A 609 21.97 -17.87 -13.61
N TYR A 610 20.85 -17.20 -13.86
CA TYR A 610 19.78 -17.73 -14.73
C TYR A 610 20.12 -17.60 -16.22
N ASN A 611 20.91 -16.60 -16.60
CA ASN A 611 21.23 -16.25 -17.97
C ASN A 611 22.74 -16.19 -18.22
N PRO A 612 23.47 -17.32 -18.10
CA PRO A 612 24.88 -17.28 -18.44
C PRO A 612 25.02 -16.99 -19.94
N VAL A 613 25.73 -15.92 -20.26
CA VAL A 613 26.14 -15.38 -21.56
C VAL A 613 25.50 -16.01 -22.82
N THR A 614 25.17 -15.23 -23.83
CA THR A 614 24.54 -15.63 -25.10
C THR A 614 25.04 -16.99 -25.64
N CYS A 615 24.28 -18.03 -25.33
CA CYS A 615 24.63 -19.38 -25.71
C CYS A 615 23.71 -19.88 -26.83
N THR A 616 24.30 -20.54 -27.80
CA THR A 616 23.52 -21.21 -28.86
C THR A 616 23.01 -22.55 -28.35
N ALA A 617 21.74 -22.85 -28.61
CA ALA A 617 21.11 -24.13 -28.24
C ALA A 617 21.63 -25.34 -29.04
N THR A 618 22.67 -25.18 -29.84
CA THR A 618 23.25 -26.27 -30.67
C THR A 618 24.14 -27.18 -29.84
N PRO A 619 23.84 -28.47 -29.67
CA PRO A 619 24.68 -29.43 -28.95
C PRO A 619 26.05 -29.60 -29.60
N PRO A 620 27.11 -29.82 -28.79
CA PRO A 620 27.13 -29.90 -27.33
C PRO A 620 27.04 -28.51 -26.67
N ILE A 621 26.08 -28.35 -25.73
CA ILE A 621 25.90 -27.11 -24.96
C ILE A 621 27.13 -26.95 -24.05
N ALA A 622 27.82 -25.83 -24.14
CA ALA A 622 28.95 -25.54 -23.27
C ALA A 622 28.52 -25.45 -21.80
N PRO A 623 29.30 -25.98 -20.83
CA PRO A 623 28.91 -26.00 -19.43
C PRO A 623 28.61 -24.61 -18.84
N ASN A 624 29.24 -23.55 -19.36
CA ASN A 624 29.01 -22.16 -18.99
C ASN A 624 27.67 -21.58 -19.50
N CYS A 625 26.92 -22.34 -20.27
CA CYS A 625 25.59 -21.99 -20.77
C CYS A 625 24.47 -22.53 -19.90
N LEU A 626 24.78 -23.30 -18.87
CA LEU A 626 23.79 -23.82 -17.93
C LEU A 626 23.73 -22.96 -16.68
N PRO A 627 22.54 -22.81 -16.07
CA PRO A 627 22.41 -22.15 -14.79
C PRO A 627 23.40 -22.68 -13.77
N SER A 628 24.06 -21.77 -13.04
CA SER A 628 25.10 -22.08 -12.07
C SER A 628 24.93 -21.28 -10.79
N LEU A 629 25.47 -21.82 -9.68
CA LEU A 629 25.52 -21.09 -8.42
C LEU A 629 26.63 -20.03 -8.44
N MET A 630 26.33 -18.88 -7.89
CA MET A 630 27.25 -17.79 -7.61
C MET A 630 27.26 -17.46 -6.12
N ASN A 631 28.28 -16.79 -5.65
CA ASN A 631 28.30 -16.10 -4.36
C ASN A 631 27.96 -14.63 -4.58
N GLN A 632 26.94 -14.18 -3.90
CA GLN A 632 26.48 -12.78 -3.97
C GLN A 632 26.84 -12.03 -2.68
N GLU A 633 27.36 -10.84 -2.84
CA GLU A 633 27.50 -9.84 -1.79
C GLU A 633 26.61 -8.65 -2.13
N ASN A 634 25.60 -8.42 -1.30
CA ASN A 634 24.62 -7.35 -1.49
C ASN A 634 24.68 -6.39 -0.29
N ALA A 635 24.80 -5.11 -0.56
CA ALA A 635 24.71 -4.09 0.46
C ALA A 635 23.85 -2.91 -0.02
N GLN A 636 22.92 -2.50 0.83
CA GLN A 636 22.14 -1.30 0.66
C GLN A 636 22.35 -0.39 1.86
N VAL A 637 22.78 0.83 1.61
CA VAL A 637 22.95 1.86 2.63
C VAL A 637 22.13 3.08 2.21
N LEU A 638 21.10 3.37 2.99
CA LEU A 638 20.34 4.61 2.84
C LEU A 638 20.65 5.49 4.05
N PHE A 639 20.95 6.74 3.84
CA PHE A 639 21.06 7.70 4.92
C PHE A 639 20.58 9.08 4.50
N THR A 640 19.94 9.76 5.46
CA THR A 640 19.45 11.12 5.31
C THR A 640 20.20 12.02 6.26
N LEU A 641 20.77 13.09 5.72
CA LEU A 641 21.39 14.18 6.45
C LEU A 641 20.53 15.43 6.35
N GLN A 642 20.20 16.02 7.50
CA GLN A 642 19.38 17.24 7.60
C GLN A 642 20.11 18.27 8.47
N PRO A 643 21.17 18.93 7.94
CA PRO A 643 21.99 19.86 8.72
C PRO A 643 21.23 21.10 9.15
N GLY A 644 20.06 21.36 8.59
CA GLY A 644 19.17 22.45 8.95
C GLY A 644 17.73 22.16 8.51
N ARG A 645 16.82 23.07 8.81
CA ARG A 645 15.38 22.88 8.50
C ARG A 645 15.06 22.90 6.99
N GLN A 646 15.94 23.46 6.17
CA GLN A 646 15.70 23.74 4.75
C GLN A 646 16.50 22.86 3.80
N LEU A 647 17.44 22.04 4.32
CA LEU A 647 18.29 21.20 3.50
C LEU A 647 18.16 19.75 3.95
N THR A 648 17.74 18.89 3.04
CA THR A 648 17.75 17.44 3.18
C THR A 648 18.64 16.86 2.09
N VAL A 649 19.53 15.97 2.47
CA VAL A 649 20.41 15.23 1.56
C VAL A 649 20.17 13.75 1.77
N ASP A 650 19.45 13.14 0.84
CA ASP A 650 19.21 11.71 0.83
C ASP A 650 20.26 11.04 -0.03
N ASN A 651 20.84 9.97 0.51
CA ASN A 651 21.83 9.18 -0.20
C ASN A 651 21.42 7.72 -0.20
N THR A 652 21.48 7.11 -1.35
CA THR A 652 21.31 5.67 -1.53
C THR A 652 22.58 5.10 -2.14
N TYR A 653 23.15 4.13 -1.47
CA TYR A 653 24.26 3.35 -1.97
C TYR A 653 23.81 1.90 -2.11
N LEU A 654 23.93 1.36 -3.31
CA LEU A 654 23.64 -0.02 -3.64
C LEU A 654 24.93 -0.68 -4.12
N LEU A 655 25.23 -1.83 -3.56
CA LEU A 655 26.29 -2.71 -4.03
C LEU A 655 25.68 -4.08 -4.29
N ASP A 656 25.86 -4.58 -5.47
CA ASP A 656 25.56 -5.97 -5.82
C ASP A 656 26.74 -6.56 -6.57
N ARG A 657 27.30 -7.64 -6.03
CA ARG A 657 28.51 -8.25 -6.56
C ARG A 657 28.35 -9.76 -6.57
N ASP A 658 28.40 -10.33 -7.76
CA ASP A 658 28.30 -11.76 -8.01
C ASP A 658 29.64 -12.35 -8.46
N HIS A 659 30.03 -13.44 -7.81
CA HIS A 659 31.25 -14.18 -8.11
C HIS A 659 30.94 -15.65 -8.40
N GLU A 660 31.62 -16.24 -9.35
CA GLU A 660 31.58 -17.70 -9.56
C GLU A 660 32.00 -18.45 -8.30
N VAL A 661 31.27 -19.52 -7.97
CA VAL A 661 31.63 -20.39 -6.85
C VAL A 661 32.95 -21.13 -7.10
N ALA A 662 33.20 -21.55 -8.35
CA ALA A 662 34.42 -22.21 -8.77
C ALA A 662 35.36 -21.20 -9.44
N GLY A 663 36.40 -20.75 -8.70
CA GLY A 663 37.43 -19.85 -9.24
C GLY A 663 37.33 -18.38 -8.83
N GLY A 664 36.21 -17.93 -8.26
CA GLY A 664 36.04 -16.59 -7.72
C GLY A 664 36.04 -15.47 -8.77
N ALA A 665 35.84 -15.79 -10.06
CA ALA A 665 35.76 -14.79 -11.10
C ALA A 665 34.53 -13.89 -10.87
N LEU A 666 34.72 -12.57 -11.02
CA LEU A 666 33.63 -11.59 -10.95
C LEU A 666 32.74 -11.77 -12.17
N VAL A 667 31.45 -12.00 -11.94
CA VAL A 667 30.44 -12.14 -12.98
C VAL A 667 29.71 -10.82 -13.19
N TYR A 668 29.37 -10.15 -12.10
CA TYR A 668 28.61 -8.92 -12.11
C TYR A 668 28.99 -8.02 -10.92
N GLU A 669 29.01 -6.71 -11.14
CA GLU A 669 29.13 -5.70 -10.09
C GLU A 669 28.34 -4.45 -10.49
N SER A 670 27.51 -3.96 -9.61
CA SER A 670 26.70 -2.75 -9.75
C SER A 670 26.82 -1.84 -8.53
#